data_4ff8d0a1065007bb1a8cddbf19849dbd
#
_entry.id   4ff8d0a1065007bb1a8cddbf19849dbd
#
_cell.length_a   1.000
_cell.length_b   1.000
_cell.length_c   1.000
_cell.angle_alpha   90.00
_cell.angle_beta   90.00
_cell.angle_gamma   90.00
#
_symmetry.space_group_name_H-M   'P 1'
#
loop_
_entity.id
_entity.type
_entity.pdbx_description
1 polymer ?
#
loop_
_entity_poly.entity_id
_entity_poly.type
_entity_poly.pdbx_seq_one_letter_code
_entity_poly.pdbx_strand_id
1 'polypeptide(L)'
;MISKRYNLINNLTGWAVFAVALVTYWLTLEPTASYWDCGEFIIQADKLEVGHPPGNPIFMLTARFFSNFAPSAETVSVAVNAMSGLLSALTILLLFWTITHLVRRLTVKDGQREEISLQQYLAIMGSGVVGALAYCWSDTFWFSAVEGEVYAFSSFCTALVFWLILKWENRADEPHSDRYLILIAYIFGVGAAVHLLSLLCIPAIVLVFAYRKYPGMNLVRSLMALAVSFAIIVLVLFGLVPGFIKVAQVFELMFVNGFGMSYNSGALFYVVLTSAIFLWALSELHRQKSPVMVKASFVAAVAASGMLFFGSGVWLGLVLLAALAVWLFFFAKDLSVRVLTVITWSMAVIFVGYSSYALILIRSTADTPMNQNSPDNVFDLASYLNREQYGENPLLYGETLNSGPQREYAGSRVDTLGQREDGSVVTLSTPYYNPVVKPGKALYAKGVKGAVPTSDYGFLTEGEIAGNRRLAERGGDHYVLRDHKGEMKMNPELNMLFPRIYSSQHRPYYAHWVNLNDTTPDNMVAINAVDKETGEEYPELDTQAMPIANEYTGTYSYPQRMAYKPTFAQNLAYFFNYQLNHMYLRYFMWNFAGRQNDINNQFGELDAGNWISGMPLIDNYRLGDQSLLPGDLGKDNAGHNVYYMLPLILGLLGLFWQAFAGRRGIEQFWVVFFLFFMTGIAIVLYLNQPPNQPRERDYAFAGSFYAFAIWIGLGVAALWRIMMHFVASRRKDVKAAD
;
A
#
# COMPACT_ATOMS: atom_id res chain seq x y z
N MET A 1 -24.27 -25.88 -17.26
CA MET A 1 -23.47 -25.18 -18.30
C MET A 1 -24.14 -23.83 -18.59
N ILE A 2 -23.34 -22.77 -18.72
CA ILE A 2 -23.85 -21.47 -19.15
C ILE A 2 -24.18 -21.58 -20.64
N SER A 3 -25.34 -21.07 -21.11
CA SER A 3 -25.73 -21.09 -22.52
C SER A 3 -24.60 -20.53 -23.39
N LYS A 4 -24.21 -21.23 -24.46
CA LYS A 4 -23.22 -20.74 -25.43
C LYS A 4 -23.58 -19.34 -25.97
N ARG A 5 -24.87 -19.08 -26.15
CA ARG A 5 -25.41 -17.79 -26.56
C ARG A 5 -25.15 -16.68 -25.54
N TYR A 6 -25.30 -16.96 -24.22
CA TYR A 6 -24.95 -16.01 -23.19
C TYR A 6 -23.47 -15.62 -23.24
N ASN A 7 -22.58 -16.63 -23.29
CA ASN A 7 -21.15 -16.38 -23.34
C ASN A 7 -20.75 -15.55 -24.56
N LEU A 8 -21.33 -15.83 -25.72
CA LEU A 8 -21.05 -15.07 -26.94
C LEU A 8 -21.47 -13.61 -26.79
N ILE A 9 -22.69 -13.34 -26.34
CA ILE A 9 -23.22 -11.96 -26.15
C ILE A 9 -22.38 -11.22 -25.08
N ASN A 10 -22.11 -11.86 -23.93
CA ASN A 10 -21.31 -11.27 -22.87
C ASN A 10 -19.89 -10.93 -23.32
N ASN A 11 -19.26 -11.78 -24.13
CA ASN A 11 -17.93 -11.51 -24.67
C ASN A 11 -17.96 -10.40 -25.72
N LEU A 12 -18.89 -10.43 -26.67
CA LEU A 12 -19.02 -9.38 -27.69
C LEU A 12 -19.28 -8.00 -27.07
N THR A 13 -20.22 -7.93 -26.10
CA THR A 13 -20.50 -6.68 -25.38
C THR A 13 -19.30 -6.21 -24.59
N GLY A 14 -18.58 -7.12 -23.92
CA GLY A 14 -17.36 -6.78 -23.19
C GLY A 14 -16.29 -6.20 -24.09
N TRP A 15 -16.04 -6.83 -25.25
CA TRP A 15 -15.06 -6.30 -26.21
C TRP A 15 -15.51 -4.99 -26.86
N ALA A 16 -16.82 -4.76 -27.02
CA ALA A 16 -17.34 -3.45 -27.44
C ALA A 16 -17.07 -2.37 -26.40
N VAL A 17 -17.30 -2.67 -25.11
CA VAL A 17 -16.97 -1.75 -24.00
C VAL A 17 -15.47 -1.48 -23.93
N PHE A 18 -14.62 -2.50 -24.11
CA PHE A 18 -13.17 -2.34 -24.23
C PHE A 18 -12.81 -1.39 -25.37
N ALA A 19 -13.39 -1.58 -26.56
CA ALA A 19 -13.11 -0.71 -27.70
C ALA A 19 -13.49 0.75 -27.45
N VAL A 20 -14.64 0.99 -26.79
CA VAL A 20 -15.04 2.35 -26.38
C VAL A 20 -14.01 2.95 -25.41
N ALA A 21 -13.61 2.21 -24.39
CA ALA A 21 -12.60 2.66 -23.42
C ALA A 21 -11.26 2.94 -24.09
N LEU A 22 -10.78 2.03 -24.94
CA LEU A 22 -9.51 2.17 -25.66
C LEU A 22 -9.50 3.41 -26.56
N VAL A 23 -10.57 3.61 -27.33
CA VAL A 23 -10.70 4.80 -28.19
C VAL A 23 -10.74 6.07 -27.36
N THR A 24 -11.51 6.08 -26.26
CA THR A 24 -11.55 7.23 -25.35
C THR A 24 -10.15 7.60 -24.87
N TYR A 25 -9.42 6.64 -24.31
CA TYR A 25 -8.10 6.90 -23.74
C TYR A 25 -7.07 7.28 -24.81
N TRP A 26 -7.04 6.58 -25.94
CA TRP A 26 -6.05 6.86 -27.00
C TRP A 26 -6.28 8.18 -27.72
N LEU A 27 -7.52 8.68 -27.77
CA LEU A 27 -7.80 10.01 -28.31
C LEU A 27 -7.45 11.16 -27.33
N THR A 28 -7.28 10.83 -26.06
CA THR A 28 -7.01 11.81 -25.00
C THR A 28 -5.66 11.58 -24.30
N LEU A 29 -4.74 10.80 -24.92
CA LEU A 29 -3.41 10.59 -24.35
C LEU A 29 -2.68 11.90 -24.14
N GLU A 30 -1.98 12.00 -23.00
CA GLU A 30 -1.03 13.09 -22.78
C GLU A 30 0.04 13.05 -23.88
N PRO A 31 0.22 14.13 -24.64
CA PRO A 31 1.15 14.15 -25.76
C PRO A 31 2.62 14.17 -25.35
N THR A 32 2.90 14.50 -24.08
CA THR A 32 4.24 14.61 -23.50
C THR A 32 4.33 13.83 -22.18
N ALA A 33 5.30 14.14 -21.34
CA ALA A 33 5.32 13.69 -19.95
C ALA A 33 4.42 14.60 -19.13
N SER A 34 3.47 14.01 -18.39
CA SER A 34 2.72 14.75 -17.38
C SER A 34 3.60 15.10 -16.17
N TYR A 35 3.04 15.85 -15.19
CA TYR A 35 3.79 16.29 -14.01
C TYR A 35 4.20 15.12 -13.11
N TRP A 36 5.07 15.42 -12.16
CA TRP A 36 5.53 14.54 -11.07
C TRP A 36 6.38 13.38 -11.59
N ASP A 37 6.05 12.15 -11.25
CA ASP A 37 6.89 10.97 -11.49
C ASP A 37 6.86 10.47 -12.94
N CYS A 38 5.91 10.94 -13.77
CA CYS A 38 5.74 10.48 -15.17
C CYS A 38 6.99 10.64 -16.02
N GLY A 39 7.67 11.79 -15.94
CA GLY A 39 8.90 12.04 -16.68
C GLY A 39 10.01 11.05 -16.29
N GLU A 40 10.15 10.78 -15.01
CA GLU A 40 11.09 9.79 -14.49
C GLU A 40 10.75 8.38 -14.99
N PHE A 41 9.49 7.96 -14.91
CA PHE A 41 9.06 6.65 -15.38
C PHE A 41 9.27 6.46 -16.87
N ILE A 42 9.04 7.48 -17.69
CA ILE A 42 9.27 7.43 -19.15
C ILE A 42 10.75 7.27 -19.46
N ILE A 43 11.64 8.08 -18.83
CA ILE A 43 13.09 7.98 -19.04
C ILE A 43 13.62 6.66 -18.51
N GLN A 44 13.22 6.27 -17.30
CA GLN A 44 13.58 5.00 -16.68
C GLN A 44 13.22 3.81 -17.58
N ALA A 45 12.06 3.85 -18.21
CA ALA A 45 11.63 2.80 -19.13
C ALA A 45 12.43 2.82 -20.43
N ASP A 46 12.58 3.97 -21.08
CA ASP A 46 13.25 4.07 -22.38
C ASP A 46 14.74 3.72 -22.32
N LYS A 47 15.43 4.08 -21.24
CA LYS A 47 16.86 3.81 -21.03
C LYS A 47 17.16 2.58 -20.17
N LEU A 48 16.13 1.94 -19.58
CA LEU A 48 16.28 0.88 -18.57
C LEU A 48 17.18 1.34 -17.42
N GLU A 49 16.87 2.49 -16.82
CA GLU A 49 17.61 3.10 -15.74
C GLU A 49 16.96 2.82 -14.37
N VAL A 50 17.64 3.16 -13.29
CA VAL A 50 17.18 2.91 -11.92
C VAL A 50 16.55 4.17 -11.35
N GLY A 51 15.22 4.19 -11.25
CA GLY A 51 14.44 5.28 -10.69
C GLY A 51 14.31 5.21 -9.16
N HIS A 52 13.36 5.99 -8.60
CA HIS A 52 13.17 6.08 -7.15
C HIS A 52 12.67 4.77 -6.49
N PRO A 53 13.02 4.54 -5.21
CA PRO A 53 12.56 3.37 -4.44
C PRO A 53 11.03 3.26 -4.32
N PRO A 54 10.46 2.04 -4.37
CA PRO A 54 11.16 0.75 -4.40
C PRO A 54 11.50 0.25 -5.81
N GLY A 55 11.37 1.08 -6.85
CA GLY A 55 11.48 0.69 -8.25
C GLY A 55 10.25 -0.10 -8.75
N ASN A 56 10.14 -0.22 -10.06
CA ASN A 56 8.99 -0.83 -10.73
C ASN A 56 9.43 -1.62 -11.99
N PRO A 57 10.27 -2.66 -11.83
CA PRO A 57 10.96 -3.30 -12.95
C PRO A 57 10.02 -3.90 -14.01
N ILE A 58 8.84 -4.39 -13.64
CA ILE A 58 7.86 -4.91 -14.60
C ILE A 58 7.22 -3.76 -15.40
N PHE A 59 6.92 -2.62 -14.75
CA PHE A 59 6.46 -1.43 -15.47
C PHE A 59 7.54 -0.99 -16.47
N MET A 60 8.77 -0.86 -16.01
CA MET A 60 9.92 -0.45 -16.82
C MET A 60 10.11 -1.34 -18.05
N LEU A 61 10.08 -2.66 -17.89
CA LEU A 61 10.21 -3.62 -19.02
C LEU A 61 9.04 -3.51 -20.00
N THR A 62 7.81 -3.38 -19.49
CA THR A 62 6.63 -3.28 -20.35
C THR A 62 6.60 -1.95 -21.08
N ALA A 63 6.91 -0.85 -20.39
CA ALA A 63 6.99 0.47 -20.99
C ALA A 63 8.15 0.57 -22.00
N ARG A 64 9.31 -0.09 -21.74
CA ARG A 64 10.39 -0.25 -22.73
C ARG A 64 9.92 -0.96 -23.97
N PHE A 65 9.12 -2.01 -23.82
CA PHE A 65 8.56 -2.70 -25.00
C PHE A 65 7.74 -1.72 -25.86
N PHE A 66 6.90 -0.88 -25.24
CA PHE A 66 6.11 0.13 -25.95
C PHE A 66 6.98 1.25 -26.53
N SER A 67 7.99 1.73 -25.81
CA SER A 67 8.89 2.80 -26.31
C SER A 67 9.63 2.42 -27.59
N ASN A 68 9.87 1.11 -27.84
CA ASN A 68 10.47 0.63 -29.09
C ASN A 68 9.60 0.87 -30.34
N PHE A 69 8.31 1.13 -30.17
CA PHE A 69 7.42 1.49 -31.29
C PHE A 69 7.35 2.99 -31.55
N ALA A 70 8.00 3.81 -30.74
CA ALA A 70 8.09 5.25 -30.96
C ALA A 70 8.98 5.55 -32.21
N PRO A 71 8.47 6.27 -33.20
CA PRO A 71 9.25 6.56 -34.41
C PRO A 71 10.37 7.60 -34.17
N SER A 72 10.29 8.39 -33.09
CA SER A 72 11.31 9.37 -32.70
C SER A 72 11.36 9.53 -31.17
N ALA A 73 12.41 10.17 -30.67
CA ALA A 73 12.57 10.44 -29.23
C ALA A 73 11.42 11.28 -28.65
N GLU A 74 10.88 12.21 -29.43
CA GLU A 74 9.77 13.08 -29.01
C GLU A 74 8.46 12.33 -28.80
N THR A 75 8.31 11.15 -29.41
CA THR A 75 7.09 10.32 -29.35
C THR A 75 7.18 9.17 -28.34
N VAL A 76 8.31 9.03 -27.63
CA VAL A 76 8.49 8.00 -26.60
C VAL A 76 7.45 8.13 -25.49
N SER A 77 7.18 9.35 -25.01
CA SER A 77 6.15 9.59 -23.99
C SER A 77 4.77 9.12 -24.44
N VAL A 78 4.36 9.44 -25.66
CA VAL A 78 3.07 8.97 -26.23
C VAL A 78 3.00 7.45 -26.29
N ALA A 79 4.09 6.78 -26.66
CA ALA A 79 4.13 5.31 -26.72
C ALA A 79 3.97 4.69 -25.31
N VAL A 80 4.61 5.25 -24.29
CA VAL A 80 4.46 4.80 -22.90
C VAL A 80 3.06 5.12 -22.35
N ASN A 81 2.52 6.31 -22.64
CA ASN A 81 1.17 6.68 -22.27
C ASN A 81 0.13 5.76 -22.92
N ALA A 82 0.35 5.35 -24.18
CA ALA A 82 -0.52 4.39 -24.88
C ALA A 82 -0.56 3.01 -24.21
N MET A 83 0.54 2.56 -23.56
CA MET A 83 0.54 1.37 -22.71
C MET A 83 -0.46 1.51 -21.56
N SER A 84 -0.44 2.64 -20.87
CA SER A 84 -1.36 2.91 -19.76
C SER A 84 -2.82 2.91 -20.24
N GLY A 85 -3.09 3.53 -21.39
CA GLY A 85 -4.41 3.52 -22.02
C GLY A 85 -4.91 2.12 -22.37
N LEU A 86 -4.04 1.26 -22.90
CA LEU A 86 -4.37 -0.14 -23.20
C LEU A 86 -4.68 -0.95 -21.92
N LEU A 87 -3.84 -0.85 -20.89
CA LEU A 87 -4.02 -1.57 -19.62
C LEU A 87 -5.29 -1.10 -18.90
N SER A 88 -5.59 0.20 -18.97
CA SER A 88 -6.82 0.77 -18.43
C SER A 88 -8.06 0.28 -19.19
N ALA A 89 -8.03 0.20 -20.52
CA ALA A 89 -9.13 -0.36 -21.31
C ALA A 89 -9.35 -1.86 -20.99
N LEU A 90 -8.29 -2.64 -20.77
CA LEU A 90 -8.39 -4.01 -20.28
C LEU A 90 -8.99 -4.09 -18.87
N THR A 91 -8.69 -3.13 -18.00
CA THR A 91 -9.33 -3.01 -16.67
C THR A 91 -10.84 -2.84 -16.81
N ILE A 92 -11.31 -1.99 -17.73
CA ILE A 92 -12.73 -1.78 -18.00
C ILE A 92 -13.41 -3.06 -18.54
N LEU A 93 -12.75 -3.80 -19.40
CA LEU A 93 -13.22 -5.10 -19.87
C LEU A 93 -13.42 -6.10 -18.71
N LEU A 94 -12.43 -6.19 -17.83
CA LEU A 94 -12.47 -7.06 -16.65
C LEU A 94 -13.57 -6.63 -15.66
N LEU A 95 -13.77 -5.32 -15.49
CA LEU A 95 -14.85 -4.77 -14.68
C LEU A 95 -16.22 -5.13 -15.27
N PHE A 96 -16.41 -4.98 -16.57
CA PHE A 96 -17.63 -5.40 -17.25
C PHE A 96 -17.96 -6.88 -16.96
N TRP A 97 -16.98 -7.77 -17.16
CA TRP A 97 -17.17 -9.19 -16.88
C TRP A 97 -17.40 -9.51 -15.41
N THR A 98 -16.80 -8.75 -14.51
CA THR A 98 -17.01 -8.85 -13.06
C THR A 98 -18.45 -8.49 -12.71
N ILE A 99 -18.95 -7.36 -13.17
CA ILE A 99 -20.32 -6.89 -12.94
C ILE A 99 -21.34 -7.89 -13.50
N THR A 100 -21.19 -8.29 -14.77
CA THR A 100 -22.12 -9.24 -15.40
C THR A 100 -22.13 -10.60 -14.69
N HIS A 101 -20.98 -11.05 -14.16
CA HIS A 101 -20.89 -12.26 -13.32
C HIS A 101 -21.72 -12.12 -12.03
N LEU A 102 -21.50 -11.03 -11.27
CA LEU A 102 -22.17 -10.82 -9.98
C LEU A 102 -23.68 -10.60 -10.14
N VAL A 103 -24.09 -9.76 -11.11
CA VAL A 103 -25.52 -9.53 -11.42
C VAL A 103 -26.21 -10.82 -11.83
N ARG A 104 -25.59 -11.60 -12.71
CA ARG A 104 -26.15 -12.90 -13.13
C ARG A 104 -26.39 -13.84 -11.96
N ARG A 105 -25.48 -13.92 -11.01
CA ARG A 105 -25.62 -14.77 -9.83
C ARG A 105 -26.76 -14.36 -8.89
N LEU A 106 -27.13 -13.07 -8.90
CA LEU A 106 -28.25 -12.54 -8.11
C LEU A 106 -29.59 -12.58 -8.85
N THR A 107 -29.59 -12.56 -10.18
CA THR A 107 -30.82 -12.46 -11.00
C THR A 107 -31.29 -13.80 -11.57
N VAL A 108 -30.38 -14.77 -11.78
CA VAL A 108 -30.69 -16.07 -12.37
C VAL A 108 -30.66 -17.14 -11.29
N LYS A 109 -31.81 -17.81 -11.07
CA LYS A 109 -31.94 -18.89 -10.07
C LYS A 109 -31.17 -20.15 -10.49
N ASP A 110 -30.69 -20.92 -9.50
CA ASP A 110 -30.12 -22.26 -9.76
C ASP A 110 -31.20 -23.14 -10.37
N GLY A 111 -30.83 -23.84 -11.46
CA GLY A 111 -31.76 -24.66 -12.26
C GLY A 111 -32.31 -23.98 -13.51
N GLN A 112 -32.35 -22.64 -13.57
CA GLN A 112 -32.77 -21.90 -14.77
C GLN A 112 -31.57 -21.56 -15.72
N ARG A 113 -30.48 -22.32 -15.61
CA ARG A 113 -29.20 -21.99 -16.28
C ARG A 113 -29.28 -22.08 -17.82
N GLU A 114 -30.33 -22.65 -18.39
CA GLU A 114 -30.45 -22.87 -19.82
C GLU A 114 -31.36 -21.82 -20.52
N GLU A 115 -32.28 -21.18 -19.79
CA GLU A 115 -33.22 -20.19 -20.36
C GLU A 115 -33.14 -18.86 -19.63
N ILE A 116 -32.17 -18.01 -20.04
CA ILE A 116 -32.15 -16.62 -19.61
C ILE A 116 -33.12 -15.82 -20.48
N SER A 117 -34.10 -15.16 -19.90
CA SER A 117 -35.07 -14.33 -20.63
C SER A 117 -34.37 -13.11 -21.27
N LEU A 118 -34.95 -12.56 -22.35
CA LEU A 118 -34.44 -11.34 -22.98
C LEU A 118 -34.33 -10.19 -21.95
N GLN A 119 -35.29 -10.06 -21.06
CA GLN A 119 -35.26 -9.05 -20.00
C GLN A 119 -34.10 -9.22 -19.04
N GLN A 120 -33.78 -10.45 -18.64
CA GLN A 120 -32.58 -10.75 -17.82
C GLN A 120 -31.29 -10.47 -18.58
N TYR A 121 -31.24 -10.78 -19.89
CA TYR A 121 -30.08 -10.40 -20.73
C TYR A 121 -29.86 -8.89 -20.73
N LEU A 122 -30.91 -8.10 -20.99
CA LEU A 122 -30.81 -6.65 -20.99
C LEU A 122 -30.38 -6.10 -19.64
N ALA A 123 -30.93 -6.61 -18.55
CA ALA A 123 -30.55 -6.21 -17.20
C ALA A 123 -29.06 -6.52 -16.91
N ILE A 124 -28.59 -7.74 -17.22
CA ILE A 124 -27.21 -8.14 -16.95
C ILE A 124 -26.22 -7.37 -17.83
N MET A 125 -26.47 -7.28 -19.13
CA MET A 125 -25.57 -6.56 -20.05
C MET A 125 -25.60 -5.05 -19.78
N GLY A 126 -26.78 -4.47 -19.57
CA GLY A 126 -26.93 -3.05 -19.22
C GLY A 126 -26.22 -2.70 -17.91
N SER A 127 -26.31 -3.56 -16.89
CA SER A 127 -25.55 -3.42 -15.64
C SER A 127 -24.03 -3.38 -15.88
N GLY A 128 -23.54 -4.30 -16.71
CA GLY A 128 -22.12 -4.36 -17.06
C GLY A 128 -21.67 -3.11 -17.82
N VAL A 129 -22.42 -2.69 -18.82
CA VAL A 129 -22.09 -1.51 -19.65
C VAL A 129 -22.10 -0.22 -18.80
N VAL A 130 -23.18 0.03 -18.05
CA VAL A 130 -23.30 1.25 -17.25
C VAL A 130 -22.22 1.31 -16.15
N GLY A 131 -22.03 0.22 -15.39
CA GLY A 131 -21.03 0.22 -14.31
C GLY A 131 -19.60 0.34 -14.84
N ALA A 132 -19.26 -0.37 -15.92
CA ALA A 132 -17.92 -0.30 -16.51
C ALA A 132 -17.63 1.07 -17.15
N LEU A 133 -18.59 1.66 -17.88
CA LEU A 133 -18.41 2.97 -18.50
C LEU A 133 -18.46 4.12 -17.48
N ALA A 134 -19.22 3.99 -16.39
CA ALA A 134 -19.19 4.96 -15.29
C ALA A 134 -17.78 5.06 -14.67
N TYR A 135 -17.07 3.93 -14.55
CA TYR A 135 -15.68 3.93 -14.09
C TYR A 135 -14.71 4.38 -15.19
N CYS A 136 -14.96 3.99 -16.44
CA CYS A 136 -14.16 4.39 -17.60
C CYS A 136 -14.01 5.91 -17.71
N TRP A 137 -15.09 6.64 -17.46
CA TRP A 137 -15.13 8.10 -17.55
C TRP A 137 -15.13 8.80 -16.20
N SER A 138 -14.79 8.09 -15.11
CA SER A 138 -14.57 8.71 -13.82
C SER A 138 -13.26 9.54 -13.83
N ASP A 139 -13.27 10.66 -13.15
CA ASP A 139 -12.21 11.66 -13.16
C ASP A 139 -10.82 11.05 -12.86
N THR A 140 -10.69 10.41 -11.72
CA THR A 140 -9.43 9.79 -11.27
C THR A 140 -8.91 8.70 -12.21
N PHE A 141 -9.79 7.82 -12.69
CA PHE A 141 -9.34 6.68 -13.51
C PHE A 141 -8.97 7.09 -14.93
N TRP A 142 -9.73 8.03 -15.52
CA TRP A 142 -9.41 8.55 -16.85
C TRP A 142 -8.07 9.28 -16.84
N PHE A 143 -7.83 10.12 -15.83
CA PHE A 143 -6.54 10.81 -15.66
C PHE A 143 -5.38 9.80 -15.62
N SER A 144 -5.45 8.80 -14.76
CA SER A 144 -4.42 7.75 -14.64
C SER A 144 -4.28 6.87 -15.90
N ALA A 145 -5.31 6.81 -16.76
CA ALA A 145 -5.28 6.01 -17.98
C ALA A 145 -4.48 6.64 -19.12
N VAL A 146 -4.30 7.96 -19.11
CA VAL A 146 -3.72 8.69 -20.24
C VAL A 146 -2.27 9.11 -20.02
N GLU A 147 -1.70 8.78 -18.88
CA GLU A 147 -0.32 9.13 -18.50
C GLU A 147 0.56 7.90 -18.20
N GLY A 148 1.88 8.05 -18.36
CA GLY A 148 2.87 6.99 -18.18
C GLY A 148 3.23 6.74 -16.72
N GLU A 149 2.22 6.31 -15.92
CA GLU A 149 2.37 6.02 -14.48
C GLU A 149 2.01 4.57 -14.13
N VAL A 150 2.46 4.12 -12.97
CA VAL A 150 2.28 2.73 -12.49
C VAL A 150 0.82 2.38 -12.14
N TYR A 151 -0.06 3.36 -11.94
CA TYR A 151 -1.41 3.15 -11.41
C TYR A 151 -2.34 2.46 -12.40
N ALA A 152 -2.22 2.74 -13.70
CA ALA A 152 -2.95 2.04 -14.76
C ALA A 152 -2.62 0.54 -14.75
N PHE A 153 -1.34 0.19 -14.65
CA PHE A 153 -0.89 -1.20 -14.59
C PHE A 153 -1.33 -1.89 -13.28
N SER A 154 -1.20 -1.21 -12.15
CA SER A 154 -1.64 -1.73 -10.85
C SER A 154 -3.15 -1.98 -10.81
N SER A 155 -3.95 -1.09 -11.40
CA SER A 155 -5.40 -1.25 -11.53
C SER A 155 -5.75 -2.45 -12.41
N PHE A 156 -5.01 -2.67 -13.51
CA PHE A 156 -5.16 -3.87 -14.33
C PHE A 156 -4.86 -5.15 -13.55
N CYS A 157 -3.76 -5.21 -12.80
CA CYS A 157 -3.44 -6.36 -11.94
C CYS A 157 -4.56 -6.61 -10.91
N THR A 158 -5.06 -5.56 -10.27
CA THR A 158 -6.18 -5.60 -9.30
C THR A 158 -7.45 -6.19 -9.93
N ALA A 159 -7.86 -5.67 -11.08
CA ALA A 159 -9.03 -6.17 -11.82
C ALA A 159 -8.84 -7.62 -12.28
N LEU A 160 -7.65 -7.97 -12.74
CA LEU A 160 -7.32 -9.30 -13.23
C LEU A 160 -7.39 -10.36 -12.12
N VAL A 161 -6.79 -10.11 -10.95
CA VAL A 161 -6.84 -11.08 -9.83
C VAL A 161 -8.26 -11.23 -9.31
N PHE A 162 -9.03 -10.14 -9.24
CA PHE A 162 -10.42 -10.20 -8.81
C PHE A 162 -11.30 -10.94 -9.82
N TRP A 163 -11.12 -10.74 -11.12
CA TRP A 163 -11.82 -11.50 -12.15
C TRP A 163 -11.42 -12.99 -12.15
N LEU A 164 -10.14 -13.30 -11.94
CA LEU A 164 -9.65 -14.70 -11.89
C LEU A 164 -10.25 -15.48 -10.73
N ILE A 165 -10.41 -14.88 -9.54
CA ILE A 165 -11.05 -15.58 -8.42
C ILE A 165 -12.53 -15.85 -8.69
N LEU A 166 -13.25 -14.97 -9.38
CA LEU A 166 -14.63 -15.21 -9.82
C LEU A 166 -14.71 -16.31 -10.90
N LYS A 167 -13.70 -16.42 -11.77
CA LYS A 167 -13.57 -17.54 -12.71
C LYS A 167 -13.32 -18.85 -11.98
N TRP A 168 -12.43 -18.85 -10.98
CA TRP A 168 -12.19 -19.99 -10.11
C TRP A 168 -13.47 -20.41 -9.39
N GLU A 169 -14.21 -19.48 -8.84
CA GLU A 169 -15.46 -19.74 -8.11
C GLU A 169 -16.46 -20.57 -8.93
N ASN A 170 -16.59 -20.28 -10.23
CA ASN A 170 -17.46 -21.04 -11.13
C ASN A 170 -16.94 -22.45 -11.43
N ARG A 171 -15.63 -22.69 -11.28
CA ARG A 171 -14.94 -23.92 -11.68
C ARG A 171 -14.24 -24.63 -10.54
N ALA A 172 -14.52 -24.23 -9.29
CA ALA A 172 -13.79 -24.71 -8.11
C ALA A 172 -13.83 -26.23 -7.91
N ASP A 173 -14.84 -26.92 -8.48
CA ASP A 173 -15.01 -28.37 -8.41
C ASP A 173 -14.52 -29.11 -9.67
N GLU A 174 -14.07 -28.36 -10.70
CA GLU A 174 -13.49 -28.93 -11.90
C GLU A 174 -12.03 -29.40 -11.62
N PRO A 175 -11.55 -30.45 -12.31
CA PRO A 175 -10.14 -30.84 -12.28
C PRO A 175 -9.24 -29.65 -12.67
N HIS A 176 -8.09 -29.54 -12.01
CA HIS A 176 -7.09 -28.48 -12.27
C HIS A 176 -7.59 -27.04 -12.05
N SER A 177 -8.68 -26.83 -11.31
CA SER A 177 -9.17 -25.48 -10.97
C SER A 177 -8.14 -24.64 -10.19
N ASP A 178 -7.22 -25.27 -9.46
CA ASP A 178 -6.16 -24.62 -8.67
C ASP A 178 -5.21 -23.75 -9.53
N ARG A 179 -5.15 -23.98 -10.86
CA ARG A 179 -4.39 -23.13 -11.79
C ARG A 179 -4.77 -21.65 -11.70
N TYR A 180 -6.02 -21.34 -11.41
CA TYR A 180 -6.46 -19.95 -11.22
C TYR A 180 -5.87 -19.33 -9.95
N LEU A 181 -5.78 -20.10 -8.84
CA LEU A 181 -5.18 -19.65 -7.59
C LEU A 181 -3.66 -19.42 -7.77
N ILE A 182 -2.99 -20.33 -8.46
CA ILE A 182 -1.56 -20.22 -8.81
C ILE A 182 -1.33 -19.00 -9.71
N LEU A 183 -2.20 -18.78 -10.70
CA LEU A 183 -2.11 -17.60 -11.57
C LEU A 183 -2.34 -16.30 -10.80
N ILE A 184 -3.28 -16.27 -9.84
CA ILE A 184 -3.49 -15.13 -8.95
C ILE A 184 -2.21 -14.84 -8.15
N ALA A 185 -1.56 -15.88 -7.60
CA ALA A 185 -0.29 -15.73 -6.89
C ALA A 185 0.83 -15.18 -7.80
N TYR A 186 0.91 -15.63 -9.04
CA TYR A 186 1.84 -15.09 -10.03
C TYR A 186 1.59 -13.59 -10.30
N ILE A 187 0.32 -13.22 -10.53
CA ILE A 187 -0.03 -11.81 -10.75
C ILE A 187 0.25 -10.96 -9.49
N PHE A 188 0.16 -11.50 -8.28
CA PHE A 188 0.61 -10.79 -7.08
C PHE A 188 2.13 -10.55 -7.09
N GLY A 189 2.94 -11.52 -7.53
CA GLY A 189 4.39 -11.33 -7.70
C GLY A 189 4.72 -10.27 -8.76
N VAL A 190 4.06 -10.31 -9.92
CA VAL A 190 4.15 -9.29 -10.98
C VAL A 190 3.66 -7.93 -10.48
N GLY A 191 2.50 -7.89 -9.84
CA GLY A 191 1.89 -6.67 -9.30
C GLY A 191 2.77 -6.00 -8.25
N ALA A 192 3.43 -6.78 -7.37
CA ALA A 192 4.37 -6.25 -6.39
C ALA A 192 5.59 -5.57 -7.05
N ALA A 193 5.99 -6.01 -8.24
CA ALA A 193 7.05 -5.40 -9.03
C ALA A 193 6.56 -4.24 -9.96
N VAL A 194 5.28 -3.86 -9.83
CA VAL A 194 4.69 -2.65 -10.41
C VAL A 194 4.30 -1.69 -9.28
N HIS A 195 3.36 -2.12 -8.44
CA HIS A 195 2.89 -1.39 -7.27
C HIS A 195 2.10 -2.30 -6.32
N LEU A 196 2.27 -2.16 -5.01
CA LEU A 196 1.73 -3.08 -4.00
C LEU A 196 0.19 -3.07 -3.85
N LEU A 197 -0.53 -2.16 -4.50
CA LEU A 197 -1.99 -1.99 -4.36
C LEU A 197 -2.79 -3.27 -4.70
N SER A 198 -2.31 -4.09 -5.64
CA SER A 198 -3.00 -5.33 -6.00
C SER A 198 -3.12 -6.33 -4.85
N LEU A 199 -2.19 -6.32 -3.88
CA LEU A 199 -2.21 -7.19 -2.70
C LEU A 199 -3.40 -6.88 -1.76
N LEU A 200 -3.95 -5.67 -1.82
CA LEU A 200 -5.11 -5.28 -1.03
C LEU A 200 -6.41 -6.01 -1.44
N CYS A 201 -6.40 -6.73 -2.57
CA CYS A 201 -7.49 -7.63 -2.97
C CYS A 201 -7.53 -8.94 -2.17
N ILE A 202 -6.48 -9.30 -1.44
CA ILE A 202 -6.37 -10.61 -0.74
C ILE A 202 -7.58 -10.89 0.17
N PRO A 203 -8.09 -9.96 0.99
CA PRO A 203 -9.27 -10.21 1.83
C PRO A 203 -10.50 -10.58 1.01
N ALA A 204 -10.78 -9.87 -0.07
CA ALA A 204 -11.89 -10.17 -0.96
C ALA A 204 -11.74 -11.56 -1.62
N ILE A 205 -10.53 -11.90 -2.08
CA ILE A 205 -10.21 -13.19 -2.71
C ILE A 205 -10.38 -14.34 -1.71
N VAL A 206 -9.88 -14.18 -0.49
CA VAL A 206 -10.00 -15.20 0.57
C VAL A 206 -11.47 -15.40 0.96
N LEU A 207 -12.29 -14.34 1.00
CA LEU A 207 -13.73 -14.47 1.24
C LEU A 207 -14.43 -15.24 0.12
N VAL A 208 -14.15 -14.96 -1.17
CA VAL A 208 -14.70 -15.74 -2.30
C VAL A 208 -14.32 -17.21 -2.15
N PHE A 209 -13.05 -17.49 -1.83
CA PHE A 209 -12.56 -18.85 -1.61
C PHE A 209 -13.32 -19.53 -0.46
N ALA A 210 -13.44 -18.84 0.69
CA ALA A 210 -14.08 -19.38 1.89
C ALA A 210 -15.57 -19.66 1.67
N TYR A 211 -16.32 -18.71 1.10
CA TYR A 211 -17.74 -18.89 0.80
C TYR A 211 -18.00 -20.01 -0.20
N ARG A 212 -17.07 -20.24 -1.13
CA ARG A 212 -17.20 -21.31 -2.13
C ARG A 212 -16.83 -22.70 -1.60
N LYS A 213 -15.81 -22.81 -0.74
CA LYS A 213 -15.28 -24.11 -0.26
C LYS A 213 -15.91 -24.59 1.03
N TYR A 214 -16.37 -23.68 1.89
CA TYR A 214 -16.91 -24.04 3.20
C TYR A 214 -18.41 -23.72 3.28
N PRO A 215 -19.29 -24.71 3.10
CA PRO A 215 -20.72 -24.49 3.25
C PRO A 215 -21.05 -24.12 4.71
N GLY A 216 -22.05 -23.27 4.91
CA GLY A 216 -22.47 -22.86 6.25
C GLY A 216 -21.58 -21.81 6.90
N MET A 217 -20.90 -20.98 6.11
CA MET A 217 -20.19 -19.80 6.62
C MET A 217 -21.14 -18.89 7.42
N ASN A 218 -20.69 -18.48 8.60
CA ASN A 218 -21.34 -17.52 9.46
C ASN A 218 -20.39 -16.35 9.77
N LEU A 219 -20.83 -15.38 10.56
CA LEU A 219 -20.03 -14.20 10.90
C LEU A 219 -18.65 -14.58 11.48
N VAL A 220 -18.62 -15.50 12.45
CA VAL A 220 -17.37 -15.90 13.11
C VAL A 220 -16.40 -16.53 12.12
N ARG A 221 -16.86 -17.45 11.28
CA ARG A 221 -16.02 -18.08 10.25
C ARG A 221 -15.55 -17.08 9.20
N SER A 222 -16.37 -16.08 8.85
CA SER A 222 -15.99 -15.01 7.94
C SER A 222 -14.92 -14.10 8.55
N LEU A 223 -15.03 -13.77 9.85
CA LEU A 223 -13.98 -13.04 10.58
C LEU A 223 -12.67 -13.83 10.68
N MET A 224 -12.76 -15.16 10.88
CA MET A 224 -11.56 -16.03 10.84
C MET A 224 -10.91 -16.02 9.45
N ALA A 225 -11.70 -16.10 8.38
CA ALA A 225 -11.18 -16.01 7.00
C ALA A 225 -10.50 -14.67 6.74
N LEU A 226 -11.06 -13.58 7.26
CA LEU A 226 -10.43 -12.25 7.19
C LEU A 226 -9.12 -12.20 8.00
N ALA A 227 -9.10 -12.74 9.21
CA ALA A 227 -7.86 -12.81 10.00
C ALA A 227 -6.76 -13.59 9.26
N VAL A 228 -7.11 -14.70 8.61
CA VAL A 228 -6.19 -15.46 7.74
C VAL A 228 -5.73 -14.60 6.55
N SER A 229 -6.61 -13.82 5.94
CA SER A 229 -6.24 -12.93 4.82
C SER A 229 -5.25 -11.85 5.24
N PHE A 230 -5.42 -11.25 6.40
CA PHE A 230 -4.46 -10.28 6.96
C PHE A 230 -3.12 -10.95 7.29
N ALA A 231 -3.14 -12.16 7.84
CA ALA A 231 -1.91 -12.93 8.07
C ALA A 231 -1.16 -13.22 6.76
N ILE A 232 -1.87 -13.53 5.67
CA ILE A 232 -1.27 -13.72 4.34
C ILE A 232 -0.65 -12.40 3.83
N ILE A 233 -1.34 -11.25 3.98
CA ILE A 233 -0.78 -9.94 3.59
C ILE A 233 0.52 -9.67 4.36
N VAL A 234 0.51 -9.82 5.68
CA VAL A 234 1.71 -9.62 6.53
C VAL A 234 2.83 -10.57 6.10
N LEU A 235 2.52 -11.84 5.85
CA LEU A 235 3.50 -12.83 5.44
C LEU A 235 4.12 -12.53 4.07
N VAL A 236 3.35 -12.01 3.13
CA VAL A 236 3.86 -11.62 1.80
C VAL A 236 4.68 -10.34 1.90
N LEU A 237 4.17 -9.28 2.55
CA LEU A 237 4.82 -7.98 2.61
C LEU A 237 6.08 -7.97 3.49
N PHE A 238 6.02 -8.58 4.66
CA PHE A 238 7.10 -8.52 5.65
C PHE A 238 7.92 -9.81 5.74
N GLY A 239 7.36 -10.94 5.28
CA GLY A 239 8.02 -12.24 5.34
C GLY A 239 8.71 -12.62 4.04
N LEU A 240 7.97 -12.76 2.94
CA LEU A 240 8.48 -13.41 1.73
C LEU A 240 9.61 -12.61 1.09
N VAL A 241 9.37 -11.32 0.83
CA VAL A 241 10.33 -10.47 0.12
C VAL A 241 11.48 -10.02 1.04
N PRO A 242 11.23 -9.35 2.17
CA PRO A 242 12.32 -8.92 3.06
C PRO A 242 13.11 -10.10 3.64
N GLY A 243 12.43 -11.21 3.96
CA GLY A 243 13.09 -12.41 4.49
C GLY A 243 14.03 -13.07 3.47
N PHE A 244 13.62 -13.16 2.20
CA PHE A 244 14.47 -13.66 1.13
C PHE A 244 15.75 -12.84 0.99
N ILE A 245 15.64 -11.51 0.96
CA ILE A 245 16.79 -10.62 0.85
C ILE A 245 17.71 -10.74 2.08
N LYS A 246 17.11 -10.84 3.28
CA LYS A 246 17.89 -11.01 4.51
C LYS A 246 18.72 -12.29 4.52
N VAL A 247 18.17 -13.41 4.04
CA VAL A 247 18.95 -14.66 3.90
C VAL A 247 20.00 -14.52 2.80
N ALA A 248 19.68 -13.85 1.70
CA ALA A 248 20.67 -13.55 0.65
C ALA A 248 21.85 -12.73 1.18
N GLN A 249 21.63 -11.76 2.08
CA GLN A 249 22.70 -10.99 2.73
C GLN A 249 23.64 -11.89 3.57
N VAL A 250 23.09 -12.90 4.26
CA VAL A 250 23.91 -13.85 5.03
C VAL A 250 24.81 -14.67 4.10
N PHE A 251 24.26 -15.19 3.00
CA PHE A 251 25.06 -15.90 1.98
C PHE A 251 26.10 -14.97 1.34
N GLU A 252 25.74 -13.73 1.08
CA GLU A 252 26.64 -12.74 0.50
C GLU A 252 27.87 -12.49 1.40
N LEU A 253 27.68 -12.25 2.69
CA LEU A 253 28.80 -12.11 3.65
C LEU A 253 29.63 -13.38 3.74
N MET A 254 29.02 -14.56 3.71
CA MET A 254 29.75 -15.83 3.75
C MET A 254 30.65 -16.01 2.52
N PHE A 255 30.13 -15.69 1.32
CA PHE A 255 30.85 -15.88 0.07
C PHE A 255 31.91 -14.80 -0.13
N VAL A 256 31.57 -13.53 0.05
CA VAL A 256 32.52 -12.43 -0.19
C VAL A 256 33.48 -12.25 0.96
N ASN A 257 33.01 -12.12 2.20
CA ASN A 257 33.89 -11.91 3.34
C ASN A 257 34.55 -13.21 3.83
N GLY A 258 33.82 -14.35 3.77
CA GLY A 258 34.36 -15.65 4.19
C GLY A 258 35.28 -16.29 3.16
N PHE A 259 34.81 -16.46 1.93
CA PHE A 259 35.54 -17.18 0.87
C PHE A 259 36.35 -16.28 -0.07
N GLY A 260 36.21 -14.94 0.01
CA GLY A 260 36.95 -14.00 -0.84
C GLY A 260 36.44 -13.96 -2.30
N MET A 261 35.19 -14.32 -2.53
CA MET A 261 34.54 -14.27 -3.86
C MET A 261 34.13 -12.85 -4.22
N SER A 262 33.78 -12.61 -5.47
CA SER A 262 33.33 -11.31 -5.95
C SER A 262 31.94 -10.92 -5.40
N TYR A 263 31.64 -9.61 -5.39
CA TYR A 263 30.33 -9.09 -4.99
C TYR A 263 29.19 -9.78 -5.72
N ASN A 264 28.06 -9.94 -5.02
CA ASN A 264 26.83 -10.58 -5.47
C ASN A 264 26.93 -12.11 -5.73
N SER A 265 28.08 -12.75 -5.49
CA SER A 265 28.26 -14.20 -5.66
C SER A 265 27.44 -15.03 -4.67
N GLY A 266 27.33 -14.59 -3.42
CA GLY A 266 26.54 -15.26 -2.38
C GLY A 266 25.04 -15.12 -2.63
N ALA A 267 24.59 -13.94 -3.04
CA ALA A 267 23.21 -13.70 -3.43
C ALA A 267 22.81 -14.57 -4.64
N LEU A 268 23.65 -14.64 -5.68
CA LEU A 268 23.42 -15.50 -6.84
C LEU A 268 23.35 -16.98 -6.44
N PHE A 269 24.29 -17.44 -5.60
CA PHE A 269 24.26 -18.82 -5.10
C PHE A 269 22.93 -19.12 -4.38
N TYR A 270 22.46 -18.21 -3.53
CA TYR A 270 21.21 -18.42 -2.80
C TYR A 270 19.98 -18.46 -3.75
N VAL A 271 19.94 -17.65 -4.79
CA VAL A 271 18.88 -17.72 -5.83
C VAL A 271 18.89 -19.10 -6.50
N VAL A 272 20.07 -19.62 -6.89
CA VAL A 272 20.20 -20.93 -7.51
C VAL A 272 19.79 -22.05 -6.54
N LEU A 273 20.25 -21.99 -5.28
CA LEU A 273 19.91 -22.95 -4.24
C LEU A 273 18.41 -23.00 -3.98
N THR A 274 17.78 -21.83 -3.81
CA THR A 274 16.34 -21.71 -3.59
C THR A 274 15.56 -22.28 -4.77
N SER A 275 15.95 -21.96 -6.00
CA SER A 275 15.36 -22.50 -7.20
C SER A 275 15.43 -24.03 -7.26
N ALA A 276 16.60 -24.61 -6.94
CA ALA A 276 16.80 -26.06 -6.88
C ALA A 276 15.92 -26.72 -5.81
N ILE A 277 15.79 -26.10 -4.62
CA ILE A 277 14.92 -26.59 -3.53
C ILE A 277 13.45 -26.55 -3.95
N PHE A 278 12.97 -25.47 -4.59
CA PHE A 278 11.59 -25.40 -5.10
C PHE A 278 11.33 -26.46 -6.17
N LEU A 279 12.25 -26.66 -7.12
CA LEU A 279 12.14 -27.72 -8.14
C LEU A 279 12.08 -29.10 -7.50
N TRP A 280 12.91 -29.37 -6.49
CA TRP A 280 12.86 -30.61 -5.72
C TRP A 280 11.52 -30.77 -5.00
N ALA A 281 11.05 -29.74 -4.27
CA ALA A 281 9.77 -29.79 -3.56
C ALA A 281 8.60 -30.04 -4.52
N LEU A 282 8.52 -29.33 -5.64
CA LEU A 282 7.50 -29.54 -6.66
C LEU A 282 7.55 -30.95 -7.26
N SER A 283 8.77 -31.49 -7.46
CA SER A 283 8.97 -32.88 -7.93
C SER A 283 8.45 -33.91 -6.93
N GLU A 284 8.74 -33.75 -5.62
CA GLU A 284 8.26 -34.65 -4.58
C GLU A 284 6.75 -34.57 -4.39
N LEU A 285 6.18 -33.35 -4.44
CA LEU A 285 4.74 -33.10 -4.39
C LEU A 285 4.01 -33.71 -5.60
N HIS A 286 4.64 -33.76 -6.75
CA HIS A 286 4.09 -34.40 -7.95
C HIS A 286 4.19 -35.95 -7.89
N ARG A 287 5.37 -36.46 -7.52
CA ARG A 287 5.63 -37.90 -7.50
C ARG A 287 4.97 -38.64 -6.34
N GLN A 288 4.82 -37.99 -5.19
CA GLN A 288 4.17 -38.50 -3.97
C GLN A 288 4.65 -39.91 -3.51
N LYS A 289 5.92 -40.23 -3.76
CA LYS A 289 6.47 -41.56 -3.44
C LYS A 289 6.63 -41.80 -1.93
N SER A 290 6.96 -40.74 -1.19
CA SER A 290 7.18 -40.80 0.26
C SER A 290 6.50 -39.65 0.96
N PRO A 291 5.54 -39.88 1.90
CA PRO A 291 4.95 -38.80 2.69
C PRO A 291 5.98 -37.98 3.49
N VAL A 292 7.06 -38.63 3.93
CA VAL A 292 8.16 -37.97 4.66
C VAL A 292 8.87 -36.99 3.74
N MET A 293 9.22 -37.43 2.51
CA MET A 293 9.93 -36.58 1.54
C MET A 293 9.07 -35.41 1.08
N VAL A 294 7.77 -35.62 0.88
CA VAL A 294 6.81 -34.56 0.56
C VAL A 294 6.80 -33.48 1.63
N LYS A 295 6.71 -33.88 2.93
CA LYS A 295 6.72 -32.92 4.03
C LYS A 295 8.08 -32.26 4.22
N ALA A 296 9.19 -33.03 4.10
CA ALA A 296 10.54 -32.51 4.24
C ALA A 296 10.88 -31.49 3.15
N SER A 297 10.55 -31.78 1.89
CA SER A 297 10.78 -30.87 0.77
C SER A 297 9.94 -29.59 0.87
N PHE A 298 8.70 -29.69 1.37
CA PHE A 298 7.88 -28.52 1.66
C PHE A 298 8.51 -27.64 2.75
N VAL A 299 8.94 -28.23 3.88
CA VAL A 299 9.64 -27.46 4.95
C VAL A 299 10.90 -26.82 4.42
N ALA A 300 11.68 -27.53 3.58
CA ALA A 300 12.86 -26.98 2.94
C ALA A 300 12.53 -25.80 2.00
N ALA A 301 11.44 -25.87 1.24
CA ALA A 301 10.97 -24.77 0.40
C ALA A 301 10.57 -23.54 1.22
N VAL A 302 9.86 -23.75 2.35
CA VAL A 302 9.52 -22.67 3.29
C VAL A 302 10.79 -22.06 3.89
N ALA A 303 11.77 -22.89 4.30
CA ALA A 303 13.05 -22.38 4.80
C ALA A 303 13.81 -21.57 3.75
N ALA A 304 13.91 -22.12 2.52
CA ALA A 304 14.59 -21.47 1.40
C ALA A 304 13.86 -20.23 0.87
N SER A 305 12.59 -20.07 1.17
CA SER A 305 11.86 -18.83 0.83
C SER A 305 12.25 -17.63 1.69
N GLY A 306 12.89 -17.86 2.83
CA GLY A 306 13.23 -16.80 3.78
C GLY A 306 12.05 -16.25 4.58
N MET A 307 10.80 -16.65 4.26
CA MET A 307 9.57 -16.01 4.73
C MET A 307 9.39 -16.03 6.26
N LEU A 308 10.04 -16.92 6.98
CA LEU A 308 9.98 -16.99 8.44
C LEU A 308 11.09 -16.17 9.14
N PHE A 309 12.04 -15.61 8.36
CA PHE A 309 13.17 -14.84 8.89
C PHE A 309 12.92 -13.33 8.85
N PHE A 310 11.72 -12.90 9.17
CA PHE A 310 11.38 -11.49 9.29
C PHE A 310 11.82 -10.87 10.63
N GLY A 311 11.96 -9.56 10.68
CA GLY A 311 12.40 -8.84 11.89
C GLY A 311 13.90 -8.92 12.14
N SER A 312 14.36 -8.56 13.34
CA SER A 312 15.78 -8.44 13.68
C SER A 312 16.46 -9.76 14.05
N GLY A 313 15.71 -10.82 14.39
CA GLY A 313 16.25 -12.07 14.95
C GLY A 313 16.17 -13.27 14.01
N VAL A 314 17.32 -13.94 13.77
CA VAL A 314 17.37 -15.25 13.07
C VAL A 314 16.72 -16.35 13.92
N TRP A 315 16.82 -16.27 15.23
CA TRP A 315 16.34 -17.29 16.17
C TRP A 315 14.82 -17.50 16.12
N LEU A 316 14.05 -16.43 15.99
CA LEU A 316 12.60 -16.52 15.84
C LEU A 316 12.22 -17.32 14.59
N GLY A 317 12.89 -17.04 13.47
CA GLY A 317 12.67 -17.77 12.22
C GLY A 317 12.97 -19.26 12.33
N LEU A 318 14.07 -19.63 13.01
CA LEU A 318 14.43 -21.02 13.28
C LEU A 318 13.40 -21.72 14.19
N VAL A 319 12.92 -21.05 15.23
CA VAL A 319 11.87 -21.58 16.12
C VAL A 319 10.57 -21.80 15.35
N LEU A 320 10.15 -20.83 14.52
CA LEU A 320 8.94 -20.96 13.70
C LEU A 320 9.08 -22.07 12.67
N LEU A 321 10.24 -22.24 12.05
CA LEU A 321 10.51 -23.33 11.12
C LEU A 321 10.46 -24.70 11.82
N ALA A 322 11.07 -24.80 13.00
CA ALA A 322 11.01 -26.02 13.81
C ALA A 322 9.57 -26.34 14.24
N ALA A 323 8.81 -25.33 14.68
CA ALA A 323 7.42 -25.48 15.04
C ALA A 323 6.56 -25.95 13.84
N LEU A 324 6.78 -25.37 12.66
CA LEU A 324 6.13 -25.79 11.41
C LEU A 324 6.46 -27.28 11.09
N ALA A 325 7.74 -27.64 11.18
CA ALA A 325 8.17 -29.02 10.94
C ALA A 325 7.52 -30.00 11.93
N VAL A 326 7.57 -29.71 13.24
CA VAL A 326 6.92 -30.53 14.27
C VAL A 326 5.43 -30.64 14.02
N TRP A 327 4.76 -29.51 13.76
CA TRP A 327 3.32 -29.53 13.48
C TRP A 327 3.00 -30.40 12.24
N LEU A 328 3.75 -30.23 11.15
CA LEU A 328 3.49 -30.93 9.89
C LEU A 328 3.76 -32.43 10.00
N PHE A 329 4.79 -32.85 10.73
CA PHE A 329 5.15 -34.26 10.85
C PHE A 329 4.29 -35.03 11.89
N PHE A 330 3.94 -34.39 13.01
CA PHE A 330 3.31 -35.07 14.14
C PHE A 330 1.80 -34.79 14.27
N PHE A 331 1.34 -33.58 13.92
CA PHE A 331 -0.04 -33.15 14.14
C PHE A 331 -0.87 -33.07 12.84
N ALA A 332 -0.30 -32.62 11.73
CA ALA A 332 -1.02 -32.47 10.46
C ALA A 332 -0.99 -33.77 9.63
N LYS A 333 -1.51 -34.87 10.20
CA LYS A 333 -1.50 -36.20 9.53
C LYS A 333 -2.38 -36.25 8.30
N ASP A 334 -3.55 -35.58 8.35
CA ASP A 334 -4.57 -35.56 7.30
C ASP A 334 -4.47 -34.37 6.35
N LEU A 335 -3.40 -33.60 6.42
CA LEU A 335 -3.23 -32.45 5.54
C LEU A 335 -3.08 -32.90 4.09
N SER A 336 -3.98 -32.42 3.23
CA SER A 336 -3.99 -32.78 1.81
C SER A 336 -2.71 -32.32 1.09
N VAL A 337 -2.09 -33.22 0.34
CA VAL A 337 -0.95 -32.91 -0.54
C VAL A 337 -1.30 -31.80 -1.54
N ARG A 338 -2.56 -31.71 -1.97
CA ARG A 338 -3.05 -30.63 -2.84
C ARG A 338 -2.83 -29.25 -2.20
N VAL A 339 -3.06 -29.09 -0.89
CA VAL A 339 -2.83 -27.81 -0.19
C VAL A 339 -1.35 -27.47 -0.20
N LEU A 340 -0.46 -28.41 0.13
CA LEU A 340 0.98 -28.22 0.09
C LEU A 340 1.45 -27.85 -1.33
N THR A 341 0.90 -28.50 -2.34
CA THR A 341 1.19 -28.24 -3.76
C THR A 341 0.80 -26.81 -4.16
N VAL A 342 -0.42 -26.36 -3.81
CA VAL A 342 -0.88 -25.00 -4.13
C VAL A 342 -0.02 -23.96 -3.43
N ILE A 343 0.33 -24.16 -2.15
CA ILE A 343 1.18 -23.23 -1.39
C ILE A 343 2.57 -23.17 -2.02
N THR A 344 3.19 -24.32 -2.31
CA THR A 344 4.55 -24.34 -2.90
C THR A 344 4.57 -23.69 -4.28
N TRP A 345 3.59 -24.00 -5.15
CA TRP A 345 3.48 -23.32 -6.45
C TRP A 345 3.24 -21.82 -6.28
N SER A 346 2.37 -21.42 -5.35
CA SER A 346 2.11 -19.99 -5.11
C SER A 346 3.37 -19.25 -4.68
N MET A 347 4.16 -19.79 -3.75
CA MET A 347 5.45 -19.21 -3.37
C MET A 347 6.41 -19.14 -4.57
N ALA A 348 6.55 -20.24 -5.31
CA ALA A 348 7.46 -20.29 -6.46
C ALA A 348 7.10 -19.24 -7.53
N VAL A 349 5.82 -19.11 -7.90
CA VAL A 349 5.41 -18.15 -8.93
C VAL A 349 5.44 -16.70 -8.46
N ILE A 350 5.23 -16.43 -7.16
CA ILE A 350 5.47 -15.10 -6.59
C ILE A 350 6.95 -14.73 -6.77
N PHE A 351 7.88 -15.65 -6.44
CA PHE A 351 9.30 -15.39 -6.67
C PHE A 351 9.66 -15.20 -8.14
N VAL A 352 9.01 -15.93 -9.06
CA VAL A 352 9.20 -15.72 -10.51
C VAL A 352 8.78 -14.30 -10.89
N GLY A 353 7.61 -13.82 -10.46
CA GLY A 353 7.17 -12.44 -10.69
C GLY A 353 8.12 -11.41 -10.06
N TYR A 354 8.51 -11.64 -8.81
CA TYR A 354 9.38 -10.75 -8.05
C TYR A 354 10.84 -10.77 -8.52
N SER A 355 11.30 -11.84 -9.19
CA SER A 355 12.68 -11.94 -9.71
C SER A 355 13.03 -10.83 -10.71
N SER A 356 12.04 -10.14 -11.26
CA SER A 356 12.25 -8.93 -12.09
C SER A 356 13.04 -7.82 -11.38
N TYR A 357 13.07 -7.79 -10.03
CA TYR A 357 13.93 -6.88 -9.27
C TYR A 357 15.44 -7.13 -9.47
N ALA A 358 15.83 -8.29 -9.99
CA ALA A 358 17.21 -8.52 -10.45
C ALA A 358 17.62 -7.50 -11.54
N LEU A 359 16.66 -6.97 -12.33
CA LEU A 359 16.92 -5.94 -13.31
C LEU A 359 17.45 -4.64 -12.65
N ILE A 360 16.87 -4.24 -11.52
CA ILE A 360 17.33 -3.06 -10.76
C ILE A 360 18.80 -3.24 -10.35
N LEU A 361 19.14 -4.39 -9.76
CA LEU A 361 20.51 -4.72 -9.37
C LEU A 361 21.47 -4.72 -10.58
N ILE A 362 21.10 -5.39 -11.68
CA ILE A 362 21.91 -5.47 -12.91
C ILE A 362 22.12 -4.09 -13.52
N ARG A 363 21.09 -3.26 -13.58
CA ARG A 363 21.19 -1.91 -14.16
C ARG A 363 21.98 -0.97 -13.27
N SER A 364 21.83 -1.09 -11.94
CA SER A 364 22.64 -0.34 -10.99
C SER A 364 24.12 -0.68 -11.07
N THR A 365 24.48 -1.98 -11.21
CA THR A 365 25.89 -2.39 -11.42
C THR A 365 26.48 -1.92 -12.75
N ALA A 366 25.65 -1.60 -13.73
CA ALA A 366 26.07 -1.02 -14.99
C ALA A 366 26.25 0.52 -14.93
N ASP A 367 26.03 1.13 -13.78
CA ASP A 367 26.18 2.56 -13.49
C ASP A 367 25.48 3.46 -14.53
N THR A 368 24.18 3.26 -14.67
CA THR A 368 23.35 4.04 -15.59
C THR A 368 23.28 5.52 -15.17
N PRO A 369 23.05 6.48 -16.09
CA PRO A 369 22.95 7.91 -15.76
C PRO A 369 21.98 8.23 -14.64
N MET A 370 20.78 7.62 -14.65
CA MET A 370 19.88 7.61 -13.51
C MET A 370 20.10 6.33 -12.73
N ASN A 371 20.67 6.43 -11.54
CA ASN A 371 20.94 5.31 -10.64
C ASN A 371 20.66 5.71 -9.20
N GLN A 372 19.35 5.86 -8.88
CA GLN A 372 18.95 6.36 -7.57
C GLN A 372 19.27 5.35 -6.46
N ASN A 373 19.94 5.85 -5.41
CA ASN A 373 20.43 5.08 -4.25
C ASN A 373 21.43 3.96 -4.60
N SER A 374 21.86 3.85 -5.86
CA SER A 374 22.85 2.87 -6.34
C SER A 374 22.72 1.47 -5.74
N PRO A 375 21.57 0.76 -5.92
CA PRO A 375 21.30 -0.55 -5.34
C PRO A 375 22.06 -1.66 -6.09
N ASP A 376 23.40 -1.56 -6.14
CA ASP A 376 24.30 -2.44 -6.91
C ASP A 376 24.77 -3.68 -6.14
N ASN A 377 24.30 -3.86 -4.92
CA ASN A 377 24.51 -5.03 -4.07
C ASN A 377 23.29 -5.31 -3.19
N VAL A 378 23.26 -6.49 -2.55
CA VAL A 378 22.10 -6.96 -1.79
C VAL A 378 21.79 -6.13 -0.54
N PHE A 379 22.75 -5.38 0.02
CA PHE A 379 22.53 -4.52 1.18
C PHE A 379 21.84 -3.22 0.77
N ASP A 380 22.36 -2.56 -0.26
CA ASP A 380 21.75 -1.34 -0.80
C ASP A 380 20.42 -1.63 -1.48
N LEU A 381 20.28 -2.79 -2.16
CA LEU A 381 18.99 -3.25 -2.68
C LEU A 381 17.95 -3.43 -1.57
N ALA A 382 18.34 -3.95 -0.39
CA ALA A 382 17.43 -4.09 0.74
C ALA A 382 16.93 -2.73 1.24
N SER A 383 17.82 -1.75 1.39
CA SER A 383 17.47 -0.38 1.78
C SER A 383 16.55 0.30 0.73
N TYR A 384 16.87 0.11 -0.55
CA TYR A 384 16.08 0.59 -1.69
C TYR A 384 14.65 0.01 -1.68
N LEU A 385 14.50 -1.31 -1.54
CA LEU A 385 13.19 -1.97 -1.51
C LEU A 385 12.37 -1.64 -0.27
N ASN A 386 13.01 -1.44 0.86
CA ASN A 386 12.37 -1.02 2.11
C ASN A 386 12.03 0.48 2.13
N ARG A 387 12.42 1.25 1.09
CA ARG A 387 12.15 2.69 0.98
C ARG A 387 12.68 3.48 2.18
N GLU A 388 13.82 3.08 2.75
CA GLU A 388 14.36 3.64 4.00
C GLU A 388 14.60 5.16 3.94
N GLN A 389 14.82 5.72 2.73
CA GLN A 389 14.99 7.17 2.54
C GLN A 389 13.75 8.02 2.87
N TYR A 390 12.56 7.42 2.87
CA TYR A 390 11.30 8.16 3.13
C TYR A 390 10.90 8.16 4.60
N GLY A 391 11.62 7.42 5.45
CA GLY A 391 11.25 7.23 6.85
C GLY A 391 9.97 6.42 7.05
N GLU A 392 9.48 6.39 8.27
CA GLU A 392 8.28 5.67 8.66
C GLU A 392 7.27 6.60 9.34
N ASN A 393 5.99 6.44 9.02
CA ASN A 393 4.91 7.15 9.69
C ASN A 393 4.35 6.28 10.83
N PRO A 394 4.10 6.86 12.02
CA PRO A 394 3.51 6.10 13.12
C PRO A 394 2.06 5.72 12.79
N LEU A 395 1.66 4.45 12.97
CA LEU A 395 0.33 3.96 12.61
C LEU A 395 -0.56 3.67 13.81
N LEU A 396 -0.12 2.79 14.72
CA LEU A 396 -0.92 2.32 15.85
C LEU A 396 -0.55 3.01 17.16
N TYR A 397 0.74 3.18 17.42
CA TYR A 397 1.29 3.87 18.57
C TYR A 397 2.58 4.54 18.17
N GLY A 398 2.82 5.74 18.61
CA GLY A 398 4.04 6.46 18.31
C GLY A 398 3.91 7.97 18.56
N GLU A 399 4.79 8.66 17.90
CA GLU A 399 5.09 10.08 18.10
C GLU A 399 3.94 11.02 17.74
N THR A 400 3.89 12.16 18.42
CA THR A 400 3.06 13.31 18.07
C THR A 400 3.93 14.46 17.54
N LEU A 401 3.31 15.53 17.07
CA LEU A 401 3.98 16.63 16.34
C LEU A 401 5.13 17.33 17.08
N ASN A 402 5.17 17.23 18.40
CA ASN A 402 6.25 17.81 19.22
C ASN A 402 7.15 16.74 19.84
N SER A 403 7.02 15.48 19.41
CA SER A 403 7.90 14.41 19.86
C SER A 403 9.34 14.69 19.47
N GLY A 404 10.24 14.35 20.37
CA GLY A 404 11.67 14.44 20.17
C GLY A 404 12.38 13.31 20.89
N PRO A 405 13.69 13.16 20.71
CA PRO A 405 14.44 12.13 21.39
C PRO A 405 14.37 12.32 22.90
N GLN A 406 14.25 11.21 23.64
CA GLN A 406 14.51 11.17 25.05
C GLN A 406 15.94 11.63 25.29
N ARG A 407 16.18 12.43 26.31
CA ARG A 407 17.50 13.01 26.56
C ARG A 407 18.10 12.44 27.84
N GLU A 408 19.43 12.37 27.86
CA GLU A 408 20.22 12.03 29.04
C GLU A 408 21.07 13.22 29.47
N TYR A 409 21.26 13.39 30.78
CA TYR A 409 22.09 14.45 31.33
C TYR A 409 23.55 14.21 31.00
N ALA A 410 24.19 15.22 30.40
CA ALA A 410 25.58 15.17 29.96
C ALA A 410 26.52 16.04 30.82
N GLY A 411 25.97 16.75 31.79
CA GLY A 411 26.71 17.66 32.66
C GLY A 411 26.05 19.02 32.80
N SER A 412 26.62 19.90 33.62
CA SER A 412 26.15 21.28 33.74
C SER A 412 27.32 22.26 33.90
N ARG A 413 27.07 23.48 33.48
CA ARG A 413 27.94 24.62 33.78
C ARG A 413 27.24 25.53 34.78
N VAL A 414 27.99 26.00 35.79
CA VAL A 414 27.49 26.98 36.77
C VAL A 414 28.15 28.32 36.46
N ASP A 415 27.32 29.31 36.18
CA ASP A 415 27.74 30.70 35.95
C ASP A 415 27.35 31.59 37.11
N THR A 416 28.22 32.55 37.43
CA THR A 416 27.94 33.59 38.44
C THR A 416 27.22 34.75 37.73
N LEU A 417 25.98 35.02 38.14
CA LEU A 417 25.17 36.12 37.56
C LEU A 417 25.41 37.47 38.28
N GLY A 418 25.83 37.43 39.54
CA GLY A 418 26.08 38.64 40.33
C GLY A 418 26.31 38.32 41.80
N GLN A 419 26.41 39.38 42.60
CA GLN A 419 26.51 39.28 44.06
C GLN A 419 25.46 40.17 44.69
N ARG A 420 24.78 39.69 45.76
CA ARG A 420 23.77 40.44 46.54
C ARG A 420 24.45 41.34 47.54
N GLU A 421 23.71 42.27 48.11
CA GLU A 421 24.19 43.20 49.15
C GLU A 421 24.69 42.50 50.41
N ASP A 422 24.13 41.31 50.71
CA ASP A 422 24.55 40.47 51.84
C ASP A 422 25.83 39.64 51.57
N GLY A 423 26.42 39.79 50.39
CA GLY A 423 27.63 39.05 49.97
C GLY A 423 27.37 37.68 49.34
N SER A 424 26.12 37.20 49.31
CA SER A 424 25.78 35.93 48.66
C SER A 424 25.92 36.03 47.16
N VAL A 425 26.39 34.92 46.51
CA VAL A 425 26.62 34.84 45.07
C VAL A 425 25.38 34.32 44.40
N VAL A 426 24.93 35.04 43.37
CA VAL A 426 23.83 34.60 42.53
C VAL A 426 24.37 33.73 41.39
N THR A 427 23.96 32.49 41.35
CA THR A 427 24.45 31.49 40.38
C THR A 427 23.35 30.93 39.50
N LEU A 428 23.71 30.50 38.31
CA LEU A 428 22.86 29.79 37.33
C LEU A 428 23.53 28.47 36.92
N SER A 429 22.80 27.37 37.14
CA SER A 429 23.23 26.06 36.64
C SER A 429 22.53 25.79 35.32
N THR A 430 23.32 25.66 34.25
CA THR A 430 22.86 25.36 32.90
C THR A 430 23.19 23.92 32.56
N PRO A 431 22.22 23.00 32.56
CA PRO A 431 22.45 21.62 32.21
C PRO A 431 22.61 21.41 30.69
N TYR A 432 23.36 20.39 30.34
CA TYR A 432 23.49 19.89 28.96
C TYR A 432 22.87 18.51 28.87
N TYR A 433 22.16 18.28 27.75
CA TYR A 433 21.48 17.01 27.50
C TYR A 433 21.90 16.46 26.14
N ASN A 434 22.21 15.16 26.08
CA ASN A 434 22.42 14.44 24.84
C ASN A 434 21.19 13.61 24.48
N PRO A 435 20.85 13.42 23.20
CA PRO A 435 19.83 12.46 22.80
C PRO A 435 20.25 11.03 23.17
N VAL A 436 19.30 10.26 23.70
CA VAL A 436 19.54 8.81 23.91
C VAL A 436 19.47 8.10 22.58
N VAL A 437 20.62 7.61 22.12
CA VAL A 437 20.76 6.88 20.86
C VAL A 437 21.29 5.48 21.15
N LYS A 438 20.67 4.46 20.57
CA LYS A 438 21.09 3.07 20.70
C LYS A 438 21.59 2.53 19.36
N PRO A 439 22.56 1.57 19.36
CA PRO A 439 22.94 0.89 18.15
C PRO A 439 21.79 0.04 17.64
N GLY A 440 21.40 0.22 16.40
CA GLY A 440 20.36 -0.51 15.72
C GLY A 440 20.90 -1.46 14.64
N LYS A 441 20.30 -1.44 13.45
CA LYS A 441 20.67 -2.31 12.32
C LYS A 441 22.12 -2.08 11.87
N ALA A 442 22.86 -3.17 11.65
CA ALA A 442 24.20 -3.13 11.04
C ALA A 442 24.15 -2.58 9.60
N LEU A 443 24.99 -1.62 9.30
CA LEU A 443 25.16 -0.99 7.99
C LEU A 443 26.42 -1.50 7.32
N TYR A 444 26.27 -2.26 6.25
CA TYR A 444 27.38 -2.77 5.44
C TYR A 444 27.58 -1.90 4.20
N ALA A 445 28.84 -1.71 3.83
CA ALA A 445 29.22 -1.04 2.59
C ALA A 445 30.34 -1.81 1.88
N LYS A 446 30.48 -1.62 0.58
CA LYS A 446 31.63 -2.14 -0.18
C LYS A 446 32.92 -1.54 0.37
N GLY A 447 33.91 -2.40 0.62
CA GLY A 447 35.22 -1.97 1.12
C GLY A 447 36.01 -1.21 0.06
N VAL A 448 36.66 -0.12 0.47
CA VAL A 448 37.63 0.60 -0.36
C VAL A 448 39.02 0.14 -0.03
N LYS A 449 39.84 -0.16 -1.05
CA LYS A 449 41.22 -0.65 -0.86
C LYS A 449 42.01 0.32 0.01
N GLY A 450 42.52 -0.18 1.12
CA GLY A 450 43.34 0.59 2.04
C GLY A 450 42.62 1.55 3.00
N ALA A 451 41.29 1.66 2.91
CA ALA A 451 40.50 2.46 3.82
C ALA A 451 39.79 1.57 4.86
N VAL A 452 39.99 1.85 6.13
CA VAL A 452 39.22 1.28 7.22
C VAL A 452 38.19 2.32 7.62
N PRO A 453 36.86 2.03 7.51
CA PRO A 453 35.86 2.97 7.95
C PRO A 453 36.01 3.29 9.42
N THR A 454 35.96 4.56 9.76
CA THR A 454 35.72 5.03 11.11
C THR A 454 34.20 5.09 11.29
N SER A 455 33.73 4.77 12.48
CA SER A 455 32.29 4.85 12.78
C SER A 455 31.79 6.28 12.70
N ASP A 456 30.82 6.53 11.85
CA ASP A 456 30.13 7.83 11.74
C ASP A 456 29.26 8.12 12.97
N TYR A 457 28.81 7.07 13.67
CA TYR A 457 27.90 7.18 14.82
C TYR A 457 28.56 6.77 16.15
N GLY A 458 29.77 6.22 16.10
CA GLY A 458 30.50 5.77 17.29
C GLY A 458 30.01 4.45 17.90
N PHE A 459 29.32 3.60 17.12
CA PHE A 459 28.75 2.34 17.60
C PHE A 459 29.56 1.09 17.22
N LEU A 460 30.67 1.22 16.50
CA LEU A 460 31.53 0.07 16.21
C LEU A 460 32.34 -0.35 17.45
N THR A 461 32.30 -1.62 17.74
CA THR A 461 33.17 -2.23 18.76
C THR A 461 34.60 -2.38 18.24
N GLU A 462 35.58 -2.46 19.14
CA GLU A 462 37.00 -2.72 18.77
C GLU A 462 37.16 -4.01 17.96
N GLY A 463 36.36 -5.04 18.26
CA GLY A 463 36.34 -6.30 17.53
C GLY A 463 35.87 -6.16 16.08
N GLU A 464 34.85 -5.34 15.85
CA GLU A 464 34.33 -5.04 14.52
C GLU A 464 35.29 -4.21 13.70
N ILE A 465 35.93 -3.20 14.31
CA ILE A 465 37.00 -2.40 13.68
C ILE A 465 38.18 -3.30 13.30
N ALA A 466 38.60 -4.20 14.18
CA ALA A 466 39.66 -5.17 13.90
C ALA A 466 39.25 -6.16 12.79
N GLY A 467 37.95 -6.54 12.73
CA GLY A 467 37.37 -7.33 11.66
C GLY A 467 37.47 -6.62 10.30
N ASN A 468 37.04 -5.36 10.23
CA ASN A 468 37.14 -4.53 9.03
C ASN A 468 38.60 -4.38 8.55
N ARG A 469 39.54 -4.16 9.48
CA ARG A 469 40.97 -4.05 9.15
C ARG A 469 41.51 -5.34 8.52
N ARG A 470 41.19 -6.51 9.09
CA ARG A 470 41.61 -7.80 8.51
C ARG A 470 41.04 -8.01 7.09
N LEU A 471 39.78 -7.58 6.83
CA LEU A 471 39.20 -7.67 5.50
C LEU A 471 39.88 -6.73 4.49
N ALA A 472 40.20 -5.50 4.91
CA ALA A 472 40.90 -4.53 4.09
C ALA A 472 42.37 -5.01 3.78
N GLU A 473 43.04 -5.63 4.75
CA GLU A 473 44.41 -6.21 4.59
C GLU A 473 44.39 -7.41 3.64
N ARG A 474 43.35 -8.26 3.70
CA ARG A 474 43.19 -9.39 2.77
C ARG A 474 43.13 -8.91 1.32
N GLY A 475 42.51 -7.75 1.08
CA GLY A 475 42.27 -7.22 -0.25
C GLY A 475 41.15 -7.95 -1.01
N GLY A 476 40.97 -7.61 -2.28
CA GLY A 476 39.83 -8.11 -3.08
C GLY A 476 38.48 -7.52 -2.65
N ASP A 477 37.40 -8.08 -3.20
CA ASP A 477 36.05 -7.68 -2.84
C ASP A 477 35.74 -8.06 -1.39
N HIS A 478 35.22 -7.14 -0.63
CA HIS A 478 34.78 -7.35 0.74
C HIS A 478 33.78 -6.30 1.19
N TYR A 479 32.88 -6.68 2.10
CA TYR A 479 31.99 -5.75 2.76
C TYR A 479 32.58 -5.39 4.14
N VAL A 480 32.58 -4.11 4.44
CA VAL A 480 32.94 -3.59 5.77
C VAL A 480 31.69 -3.24 6.53
N LEU A 481 31.65 -3.51 7.82
CA LEU A 481 30.66 -2.98 8.71
C LEU A 481 30.98 -1.50 8.92
N ARG A 482 30.21 -0.61 8.27
CA ARG A 482 30.45 0.83 8.34
C ARG A 482 30.11 1.38 9.72
N ASP A 483 28.93 1.02 10.23
CA ASP A 483 28.45 1.36 11.56
C ASP A 483 27.17 0.57 11.89
N HIS A 484 26.61 0.79 13.09
CA HIS A 484 25.23 0.47 13.42
C HIS A 484 24.38 1.74 13.30
N LYS A 485 23.26 1.66 12.56
CA LYS A 485 22.32 2.79 12.44
C LYS A 485 21.88 3.24 13.83
N GLY A 486 22.13 4.50 14.17
CA GLY A 486 21.68 5.05 15.43
C GLY A 486 20.15 5.13 15.48
N GLU A 487 19.54 4.46 16.45
CA GLU A 487 18.10 4.54 16.71
C GLU A 487 17.86 5.46 17.90
N MET A 488 17.25 6.62 17.65
CA MET A 488 16.88 7.55 18.69
C MET A 488 15.71 6.98 19.51
N LYS A 489 15.89 6.89 20.82
CA LYS A 489 14.76 6.58 21.70
C LYS A 489 13.90 7.81 21.85
N MET A 490 12.66 7.76 21.30
CA MET A 490 11.74 8.87 21.39
C MET A 490 11.11 8.96 22.78
N ASN A 491 10.75 10.19 23.18
CA ASN A 491 10.17 10.46 24.48
C ASN A 491 8.78 9.81 24.59
N PRO A 492 8.57 8.83 25.50
CA PRO A 492 7.31 8.10 25.62
C PRO A 492 6.14 8.98 26.08
N GLU A 493 6.41 10.09 26.80
CA GLU A 493 5.37 11.00 27.30
C GLU A 493 4.62 11.70 26.17
N LEU A 494 5.29 11.90 25.03
CA LEU A 494 4.72 12.52 23.82
C LEU A 494 4.14 11.52 22.83
N ASN A 495 4.21 10.23 23.11
CA ASN A 495 3.59 9.21 22.26
C ASN A 495 2.10 9.06 22.55
N MET A 496 1.34 8.68 21.53
CA MET A 496 -0.07 8.38 21.70
C MET A 496 -0.51 7.16 20.88
N LEU A 497 -1.69 6.63 21.23
CA LEU A 497 -2.37 5.61 20.43
C LEU A 497 -2.99 6.26 19.18
N PHE A 498 -2.83 5.62 18.02
CA PHE A 498 -3.38 6.07 16.75
C PHE A 498 -2.98 7.53 16.39
N PRO A 499 -1.67 7.84 16.34
CA PRO A 499 -1.21 9.22 16.12
C PRO A 499 -1.48 9.65 14.66
N ARG A 500 -2.19 10.77 14.49
CA ARG A 500 -2.50 11.38 13.20
C ARG A 500 -1.85 12.74 13.04
N ILE A 501 -1.69 13.47 14.15
CA ILE A 501 -0.98 14.74 14.22
C ILE A 501 0.44 14.47 14.73
N TYR A 502 1.34 14.02 13.82
CA TYR A 502 2.68 13.55 14.19
C TYR A 502 3.82 14.36 13.58
N SER A 503 3.64 14.96 12.40
CA SER A 503 4.72 15.62 11.67
C SER A 503 5.01 17.02 12.17
N SER A 504 6.18 17.23 12.77
CA SER A 504 6.63 18.54 13.23
C SER A 504 6.82 19.54 12.08
N GLN A 505 7.24 19.08 10.91
CA GLN A 505 7.41 19.89 9.71
C GLN A 505 6.10 20.50 9.20
N HIS A 506 4.97 19.81 9.44
CA HIS A 506 3.66 20.24 8.98
C HIS A 506 2.84 20.92 10.10
N ARG A 507 3.44 21.27 11.22
CA ARG A 507 2.77 21.89 12.36
C ARG A 507 1.88 23.08 11.99
N PRO A 508 2.30 24.08 11.18
CA PRO A 508 1.46 25.23 10.83
C PRO A 508 0.18 24.84 10.09
N TYR A 509 0.25 23.78 9.30
CA TYR A 509 -0.84 23.36 8.42
C TYR A 509 -1.93 22.54 9.13
N TYR A 510 -1.61 21.89 10.25
CA TYR A 510 -2.63 21.21 11.06
C TYR A 510 -3.68 22.17 11.60
N ALA A 511 -3.31 23.44 11.87
CA ALA A 511 -4.21 24.44 12.42
C ALA A 511 -5.39 24.80 11.50
N HIS A 512 -5.28 24.56 10.17
CA HIS A 512 -6.38 24.72 9.23
C HIS A 512 -7.48 23.65 9.41
N TRP A 513 -7.14 22.51 9.97
CA TRP A 513 -8.03 21.35 10.06
C TRP A 513 -8.56 21.09 11.48
N VAL A 514 -7.79 21.50 12.48
CA VAL A 514 -8.14 21.34 13.90
C VAL A 514 -7.64 22.54 14.70
N ASN A 515 -8.41 22.92 15.71
CA ASN A 515 -7.97 23.97 16.62
C ASN A 515 -6.88 23.42 17.56
N LEU A 516 -5.62 23.78 17.27
CA LEU A 516 -4.47 23.47 18.10
C LEU A 516 -4.19 24.65 19.04
N ASN A 517 -4.68 24.58 20.27
CA ASN A 517 -4.43 25.60 21.29
C ASN A 517 -3.23 25.19 22.14
N ASP A 518 -2.06 25.76 21.88
CA ASP A 518 -0.80 25.47 22.58
C ASP A 518 -0.77 26.04 24.02
N THR A 519 -1.72 26.90 24.40
CA THR A 519 -1.71 27.58 25.67
C THR A 519 -2.59 26.94 26.73
N THR A 520 -3.35 25.89 26.40
CA THR A 520 -4.21 25.18 27.35
C THR A 520 -3.35 24.30 28.28
N PRO A 521 -3.43 24.47 29.62
CA PRO A 521 -2.65 23.63 30.56
C PRO A 521 -2.85 22.12 30.35
N ASP A 522 -4.05 21.71 29.98
CA ASP A 522 -4.43 20.31 29.81
C ASP A 522 -3.68 19.62 28.63
N ASN A 523 -3.08 20.40 27.73
CA ASN A 523 -2.36 19.92 26.55
C ASN A 523 -0.84 20.01 26.72
N MET A 524 -0.35 20.50 27.84
CA MET A 524 1.08 20.61 28.14
C MET A 524 1.55 19.43 28.97
N VAL A 525 2.54 18.71 28.49
CA VAL A 525 3.12 17.54 29.15
C VAL A 525 4.53 17.90 29.64
N ALA A 526 4.81 17.59 30.90
CA ALA A 526 6.15 17.74 31.48
C ALA A 526 7.11 16.71 30.88
N ILE A 527 8.27 17.16 30.43
CA ILE A 527 9.26 16.32 29.77
C ILE A 527 10.33 15.91 30.78
N ASN A 528 10.66 14.62 30.79
CA ASN A 528 11.70 14.04 31.61
C ASN A 528 12.93 13.63 30.79
N ALA A 529 14.08 13.81 31.41
CA ALA A 529 15.34 13.23 30.99
C ALA A 529 15.60 11.94 31.80
N VAL A 530 16.55 11.13 31.35
CA VAL A 530 16.97 9.92 32.06
C VAL A 530 18.42 10.02 32.50
N ASP A 531 18.73 9.41 33.64
CA ASP A 531 20.10 9.19 34.06
C ASP A 531 20.71 8.05 33.27
N LYS A 532 21.92 8.25 32.75
CA LYS A 532 22.60 7.29 31.88
C LYS A 532 22.96 5.98 32.59
N GLU A 533 23.28 6.04 33.89
CA GLU A 533 23.78 4.91 34.65
C GLU A 533 22.65 4.14 35.33
N THR A 534 21.71 4.90 35.97
CA THR A 534 20.63 4.31 36.74
C THR A 534 19.37 4.06 35.93
N GLY A 535 19.17 4.80 34.82
CA GLY A 535 17.93 4.81 34.04
C GLY A 535 16.77 5.51 34.74
N GLU A 536 16.98 6.18 35.85
CA GLU A 536 15.96 6.94 36.56
C GLU A 536 15.56 8.18 35.77
N GLU A 537 14.27 8.51 35.82
CA GLU A 537 13.72 9.70 35.15
C GLU A 537 13.74 10.89 36.11
N TYR A 538 14.08 12.06 35.58
CA TYR A 538 14.06 13.33 36.30
C TYR A 538 13.65 14.47 35.38
N PRO A 539 13.15 15.62 35.89
CA PRO A 539 12.71 16.74 35.10
C PRO A 539 13.79 17.26 34.14
N GLU A 540 13.52 17.26 32.83
CA GLU A 540 14.36 17.96 31.84
C GLU A 540 14.15 19.45 31.99
N LEU A 541 15.22 20.24 32.17
CA LEU A 541 15.14 21.68 32.35
C LEU A 541 15.16 22.40 30.97
N ASP A 542 14.29 23.40 30.83
CA ASP A 542 14.22 24.21 29.62
C ASP A 542 15.24 25.37 29.67
N THR A 543 16.41 25.12 29.07
CA THR A 543 17.50 26.11 29.04
C THR A 543 17.23 27.32 28.10
N GLN A 544 16.12 27.33 27.39
CA GLN A 544 15.68 28.47 26.57
C GLN A 544 14.66 29.35 27.29
N ALA A 545 14.06 28.86 28.37
CA ALA A 545 13.14 29.61 29.21
C ALA A 545 13.90 30.60 30.14
N MET A 546 13.18 31.58 30.69
CA MET A 546 13.74 32.47 31.68
C MET A 546 14.03 31.70 33.00
N PRO A 547 15.24 31.83 33.55
CA PRO A 547 15.57 31.19 34.84
C PRO A 547 14.72 31.72 35.98
N ILE A 548 14.33 30.83 36.89
CA ILE A 548 13.53 31.14 38.08
C ILE A 548 14.48 31.25 39.25
N ALA A 549 14.34 32.35 40.02
CA ALA A 549 15.12 32.57 41.22
C ALA A 549 14.60 31.69 42.40
N ASN A 550 15.51 31.04 43.10
CA ASN A 550 15.23 30.43 44.41
C ASN A 550 15.58 31.45 45.49
N GLU A 551 14.56 32.02 46.15
CA GLU A 551 14.73 33.07 47.14
C GLU A 551 15.51 32.61 48.38
N TYR A 552 15.53 31.30 48.68
CA TYR A 552 16.20 30.77 49.88
C TYR A 552 17.69 30.47 49.64
N THR A 553 18.04 30.02 48.42
CA THR A 553 19.42 29.59 48.14
C THR A 553 20.24 30.62 47.37
N GLY A 554 19.61 31.67 46.83
CA GLY A 554 20.27 32.64 45.98
C GLY A 554 20.65 32.11 44.59
N THR A 555 20.25 30.90 44.26
CA THR A 555 20.52 30.28 42.98
C THR A 555 19.37 30.49 42.01
N TYR A 556 19.67 30.46 40.72
CA TYR A 556 18.68 30.42 39.66
C TYR A 556 18.67 29.02 39.06
N SER A 557 17.50 28.54 38.65
CA SER A 557 17.33 27.30 37.92
C SER A 557 16.36 27.49 36.78
N TYR A 558 16.52 26.70 35.72
CA TYR A 558 15.56 26.66 34.62
C TYR A 558 14.29 25.92 35.03
N PRO A 559 13.10 26.32 34.54
CA PRO A 559 11.87 25.55 34.72
C PRO A 559 11.95 24.22 34.03
N GLN A 560 11.10 23.27 34.44
CA GLN A 560 10.94 22.01 33.70
C GLN A 560 10.42 22.28 32.29
N ARG A 561 10.98 21.60 31.31
CA ARG A 561 10.54 21.69 29.94
C ARG A 561 9.14 21.10 29.77
N MET A 562 8.26 21.91 29.21
CA MET A 562 6.90 21.53 28.87
C MET A 562 6.76 21.42 27.35
N ALA A 563 6.06 20.44 26.88
CA ALA A 563 5.76 20.29 25.44
C ALA A 563 4.26 20.10 25.22
N TYR A 564 3.75 20.73 24.17
CA TYR A 564 2.38 20.54 23.75
C TYR A 564 2.19 19.15 23.14
N LYS A 565 1.16 18.43 23.61
CA LYS A 565 0.72 17.16 23.09
C LYS A 565 -0.73 17.28 22.61
N PRO A 566 -1.05 17.01 21.35
CA PRO A 566 -2.43 17.01 20.87
C PRO A 566 -3.31 16.08 21.71
N THR A 567 -4.53 16.50 22.01
CA THR A 567 -5.50 15.61 22.66
C THR A 567 -5.95 14.51 21.69
N PHE A 568 -6.42 13.40 22.23
CA PHE A 568 -6.97 12.32 21.40
C PHE A 568 -8.18 12.78 20.57
N ALA A 569 -8.99 13.70 21.10
CA ALA A 569 -10.11 14.31 20.38
C ALA A 569 -9.65 15.15 19.17
N GLN A 570 -8.63 16.00 19.34
CA GLN A 570 -8.02 16.76 18.24
C GLN A 570 -7.44 15.82 17.18
N ASN A 571 -6.78 14.77 17.61
CA ASN A 571 -6.21 13.74 16.73
C ASN A 571 -7.29 13.02 15.92
N LEU A 572 -8.43 12.64 16.50
CA LEU A 572 -9.57 12.08 15.79
C LEU A 572 -10.24 13.12 14.90
N ALA A 573 -10.38 14.36 15.33
CA ALA A 573 -10.94 15.43 14.48
C ALA A 573 -10.10 15.61 13.21
N TYR A 574 -8.76 15.59 13.31
CA TYR A 574 -7.90 15.63 12.14
C TYR A 574 -8.11 14.42 11.21
N PHE A 575 -8.21 13.21 11.77
CA PHE A 575 -8.50 12.02 10.97
C PHE A 575 -9.79 12.16 10.18
N PHE A 576 -10.88 12.60 10.82
CA PHE A 576 -12.17 12.71 10.14
C PHE A 576 -12.23 13.89 9.19
N ASN A 577 -11.74 15.08 9.58
CA ASN A 577 -11.86 16.30 8.77
C ASN A 577 -10.89 16.28 7.57
N TYR A 578 -9.62 15.94 7.81
CA TYR A 578 -8.62 15.95 6.75
C TYR A 578 -8.48 14.60 6.07
N GLN A 579 -8.06 13.56 6.82
CA GLN A 579 -7.65 12.31 6.17
C GLN A 579 -8.82 11.57 5.54
N LEU A 580 -9.98 11.52 6.19
CA LEU A 580 -11.15 10.83 5.66
C LEU A 580 -11.99 11.73 4.74
N ASN A 581 -12.36 12.93 5.19
CA ASN A 581 -13.26 13.79 4.42
C ASN A 581 -12.55 14.47 3.25
N HIS A 582 -11.43 15.19 3.51
CA HIS A 582 -10.74 15.95 2.48
C HIS A 582 -9.93 15.05 1.53
N MET A 583 -9.14 14.10 2.07
CA MET A 583 -8.22 13.27 1.29
C MET A 583 -8.84 11.97 0.73
N TYR A 584 -10.10 11.64 1.06
CA TYR A 584 -10.75 10.46 0.50
C TYR A 584 -12.17 10.74 0.01
N LEU A 585 -13.09 11.22 0.88
CA LEU A 585 -14.49 11.41 0.48
C LEU A 585 -14.64 12.50 -0.58
N ARG A 586 -13.82 13.56 -0.55
CA ARG A 586 -13.80 14.58 -1.60
C ARG A 586 -13.45 13.96 -2.96
N TYR A 587 -12.42 13.12 -3.04
CA TYR A 587 -12.03 12.41 -4.26
C TYR A 587 -13.09 11.39 -4.71
N PHE A 588 -13.68 10.67 -3.76
CA PHE A 588 -14.80 9.77 -4.05
C PHE A 588 -15.95 10.52 -4.72
N MET A 589 -16.29 11.68 -4.18
CA MET A 589 -17.37 12.51 -4.72
C MET A 589 -17.02 13.14 -6.08
N TRP A 590 -15.74 13.43 -6.38
CA TRP A 590 -15.33 13.86 -7.72
C TRP A 590 -15.76 12.86 -8.79
N ASN A 591 -15.58 11.58 -8.51
CA ASN A 591 -15.86 10.52 -9.46
C ASN A 591 -17.36 10.22 -9.63
N PHE A 592 -18.20 10.55 -8.63
CA PHE A 592 -19.59 10.06 -8.59
C PHE A 592 -20.65 11.16 -8.37
N ALA A 593 -20.23 12.37 -8.04
CA ALA A 593 -21.13 13.54 -7.93
C ALA A 593 -20.74 14.65 -8.91
N GLY A 594 -19.47 15.04 -8.94
CA GLY A 594 -18.87 16.03 -9.83
C GLY A 594 -17.72 16.79 -9.17
N ARG A 595 -16.91 17.47 -9.95
CA ARG A 595 -15.72 18.22 -9.56
C ARG A 595 -15.84 19.70 -9.95
N GLN A 596 -15.48 20.60 -9.01
CA GLN A 596 -15.54 22.04 -9.20
C GLN A 596 -14.52 22.52 -10.22
N ASN A 597 -13.24 22.18 -10.03
CA ASN A 597 -12.11 22.50 -10.89
C ASN A 597 -10.91 21.61 -10.59
N ASP A 598 -9.81 21.77 -11.32
CA ASP A 598 -8.56 21.02 -11.18
C ASP A 598 -7.51 21.69 -10.27
N ILE A 599 -7.87 22.76 -9.58
CA ILE A 599 -6.97 23.47 -8.68
C ILE A 599 -6.76 22.66 -7.41
N ASN A 600 -5.48 22.52 -7.00
CA ASN A 600 -5.11 21.78 -5.81
C ASN A 600 -5.62 22.50 -4.54
N ASN A 601 -6.46 21.80 -3.77
CA ASN A 601 -7.02 22.31 -2.50
C ASN A 601 -6.17 21.83 -1.33
N GLN A 602 -5.34 22.70 -0.78
CA GLN A 602 -4.42 22.34 0.30
C GLN A 602 -4.99 22.63 1.71
N PHE A 603 -5.88 23.63 1.83
CA PHE A 603 -6.31 24.15 3.13
C PHE A 603 -7.83 24.16 3.31
N GLY A 604 -8.58 23.54 2.44
CA GLY A 604 -10.04 23.54 2.48
C GLY A 604 -10.66 24.79 1.86
N GLU A 605 -9.99 25.36 0.85
CA GLU A 605 -10.49 26.53 0.09
C GLU A 605 -11.84 26.19 -0.56
N LEU A 606 -12.76 27.18 -0.58
CA LEU A 606 -14.11 26.99 -1.11
C LEU A 606 -14.20 27.07 -2.64
N ASP A 607 -13.18 27.60 -3.29
CA ASP A 607 -13.08 27.84 -4.74
C ASP A 607 -12.08 26.93 -5.46
N ALA A 608 -11.44 26.01 -4.75
CA ALA A 608 -10.41 25.12 -5.28
C ALA A 608 -10.71 23.63 -5.06
N GLY A 609 -10.80 22.85 -6.12
CA GLY A 609 -10.80 21.39 -6.11
C GLY A 609 -11.87 20.74 -5.21
N ASN A 610 -13.01 21.37 -5.00
CA ASN A 610 -14.09 20.79 -4.23
C ASN A 610 -14.90 19.79 -5.07
N TRP A 611 -15.65 18.91 -4.40
CA TRP A 611 -16.71 18.20 -5.09
C TRP A 611 -17.95 19.07 -5.22
N ILE A 612 -18.71 18.90 -6.28
CA ILE A 612 -19.99 19.56 -6.52
C ILE A 612 -21.06 18.54 -6.93
N SER A 613 -22.31 18.86 -6.65
CA SER A 613 -23.45 18.02 -7.06
C SER A 613 -24.08 18.49 -8.37
N GLY A 614 -23.83 19.73 -8.78
CA GLY A 614 -24.54 20.41 -9.85
C GLY A 614 -25.91 20.93 -9.43
N MET A 615 -26.29 20.76 -8.17
CA MET A 615 -27.56 21.24 -7.60
C MET A 615 -27.30 22.49 -6.76
N PRO A 616 -27.74 23.70 -7.19
CA PRO A 616 -27.44 24.94 -6.46
C PRO A 616 -27.86 24.92 -4.99
N LEU A 617 -28.90 24.20 -4.63
CA LEU A 617 -29.36 24.07 -3.24
C LEU A 617 -28.28 23.41 -2.35
N ILE A 618 -27.53 22.44 -2.88
CA ILE A 618 -26.48 21.73 -2.14
C ILE A 618 -25.18 22.50 -2.24
N ASP A 619 -24.79 22.90 -3.44
CA ASP A 619 -23.47 23.45 -3.72
C ASP A 619 -23.33 24.86 -3.14
N ASN A 620 -24.35 25.73 -3.29
CA ASN A 620 -24.32 27.08 -2.74
C ASN A 620 -24.36 27.09 -1.19
N TYR A 621 -25.02 26.11 -0.57
CA TYR A 621 -25.00 25.97 0.89
C TYR A 621 -23.59 25.61 1.42
N ARG A 622 -22.84 24.79 0.66
CA ARG A 622 -21.52 24.29 1.08
C ARG A 622 -20.38 25.23 0.71
N LEU A 623 -20.43 25.81 -0.46
CA LEU A 623 -19.29 26.48 -1.10
C LEU A 623 -19.58 27.96 -1.44
N GLY A 624 -20.79 28.47 -1.16
CA GLY A 624 -21.23 29.75 -1.66
C GLY A 624 -21.76 29.66 -3.10
N ASP A 625 -22.26 30.75 -3.63
CA ASP A 625 -22.88 30.80 -4.96
C ASP A 625 -21.86 30.52 -6.07
N GLN A 626 -21.94 29.32 -6.64
CA GLN A 626 -21.03 28.83 -7.67
C GLN A 626 -21.13 29.62 -8.99
N SER A 627 -22.21 30.34 -9.20
CA SER A 627 -22.38 31.19 -10.40
C SER A 627 -21.50 32.46 -10.37
N LEU A 628 -20.99 32.83 -9.20
CA LEU A 628 -20.11 33.97 -8.99
C LEU A 628 -18.63 33.68 -9.25
N LEU A 629 -18.27 32.39 -9.40
CA LEU A 629 -16.89 32.04 -9.72
C LEU A 629 -16.49 32.55 -11.11
N PRO A 630 -15.25 33.06 -11.27
CA PRO A 630 -14.66 33.27 -12.59
C PRO A 630 -14.72 32.00 -13.44
N GLY A 631 -14.86 32.15 -14.77
CA GLY A 631 -15.05 31.01 -15.66
C GLY A 631 -13.95 29.94 -15.53
N ASP A 632 -12.70 30.39 -15.41
CA ASP A 632 -11.51 29.53 -15.24
C ASP A 632 -11.43 28.78 -13.90
N LEU A 633 -12.13 29.25 -12.86
CA LEU A 633 -12.30 28.55 -11.57
C LEU A 633 -13.62 27.75 -11.50
N GLY A 634 -14.51 27.94 -12.47
CA GLY A 634 -15.83 27.29 -12.53
C GLY A 634 -16.03 26.51 -13.82
N LYS A 635 -17.12 26.79 -14.52
CA LYS A 635 -17.62 26.02 -15.67
C LYS A 635 -16.67 25.90 -16.87
N ASP A 636 -15.74 26.84 -17.05
CA ASP A 636 -14.78 26.86 -18.17
C ASP A 636 -13.46 26.18 -17.79
N ASN A 637 -13.32 25.71 -16.54
CA ASN A 637 -12.16 24.95 -16.11
C ASN A 637 -12.16 23.53 -16.70
N ALA A 638 -11.01 23.05 -17.17
CA ALA A 638 -10.90 21.74 -17.82
C ALA A 638 -11.27 20.55 -16.88
N GLY A 639 -11.05 20.71 -15.58
CA GLY A 639 -11.43 19.71 -14.57
C GLY A 639 -12.89 19.80 -14.09
N HIS A 640 -13.66 20.79 -14.59
CA HIS A 640 -15.05 20.94 -14.19
C HIS A 640 -15.95 19.86 -14.77
N ASN A 641 -16.65 19.11 -13.92
CA ASN A 641 -17.65 18.15 -14.36
C ASN A 641 -18.82 18.06 -13.37
N VAL A 642 -19.99 17.65 -13.86
CA VAL A 642 -21.23 17.56 -13.06
C VAL A 642 -22.00 16.30 -13.44
N TYR A 643 -22.23 15.43 -12.46
CA TYR A 643 -22.97 14.18 -12.65
C TYR A 643 -24.31 14.15 -11.93
N TYR A 644 -24.71 15.23 -11.28
CA TYR A 644 -25.98 15.33 -10.53
C TYR A 644 -26.19 14.21 -9.52
N MET A 645 -25.10 13.69 -8.94
CA MET A 645 -25.11 12.53 -8.03
C MET A 645 -25.71 11.24 -8.62
N LEU A 646 -25.97 11.16 -9.93
CA LEU A 646 -26.61 9.99 -10.54
C LEU A 646 -25.81 8.71 -10.36
N PRO A 647 -24.47 8.67 -10.62
CA PRO A 647 -23.66 7.49 -10.33
C PRO A 647 -23.67 7.12 -8.85
N LEU A 648 -23.61 8.11 -7.95
CA LEU A 648 -23.64 7.91 -6.51
C LEU A 648 -24.95 7.24 -6.07
N ILE A 649 -26.10 7.79 -6.48
CA ILE A 649 -27.43 7.25 -6.13
C ILE A 649 -27.58 5.82 -6.67
N LEU A 650 -27.15 5.59 -7.90
CA LEU A 650 -27.22 4.26 -8.52
C LEU A 650 -26.32 3.25 -7.81
N GLY A 651 -25.12 3.67 -7.41
CA GLY A 651 -24.19 2.85 -6.62
C GLY A 651 -24.75 2.50 -5.24
N LEU A 652 -25.33 3.47 -4.53
CA LEU A 652 -25.99 3.22 -3.25
C LEU A 652 -27.20 2.27 -3.40
N LEU A 653 -28.00 2.44 -4.45
CA LEU A 653 -29.12 1.51 -4.74
C LEU A 653 -28.60 0.07 -4.95
N GLY A 654 -27.50 -0.09 -5.68
CA GLY A 654 -26.88 -1.39 -5.91
C GLY A 654 -26.29 -2.00 -4.65
N LEU A 655 -25.63 -1.20 -3.81
CA LEU A 655 -25.10 -1.60 -2.52
C LEU A 655 -26.19 -2.14 -1.61
N PHE A 656 -27.26 -1.38 -1.41
CA PHE A 656 -28.38 -1.80 -0.58
C PHE A 656 -29.10 -3.02 -1.16
N TRP A 657 -29.34 -3.04 -2.49
CA TRP A 657 -29.93 -4.22 -3.10
C TRP A 657 -29.10 -5.48 -2.87
N GLN A 658 -27.78 -5.40 -3.05
CA GLN A 658 -26.88 -6.54 -2.81
C GLN A 658 -26.91 -6.99 -1.35
N ALA A 659 -26.83 -6.06 -0.39
CA ALA A 659 -26.85 -6.34 1.03
C ALA A 659 -28.13 -7.07 1.50
N PHE A 660 -29.28 -6.79 0.86
CA PHE A 660 -30.58 -7.34 1.21
C PHE A 660 -31.07 -8.45 0.25
N ALA A 661 -30.28 -8.87 -0.73
CA ALA A 661 -30.66 -9.89 -1.72
C ALA A 661 -30.54 -11.36 -1.20
N GLY A 662 -30.73 -11.57 0.11
CA GLY A 662 -30.60 -12.85 0.75
C GLY A 662 -29.16 -13.29 0.94
N ARG A 663 -28.95 -14.57 1.31
CA ARG A 663 -27.62 -15.07 1.71
C ARG A 663 -26.55 -14.84 0.65
N ARG A 664 -26.84 -15.13 -0.63
CA ARG A 664 -25.87 -14.91 -1.72
C ARG A 664 -25.53 -13.44 -1.91
N GLY A 665 -26.54 -12.58 -1.73
CA GLY A 665 -26.33 -11.13 -1.80
C GLY A 665 -25.38 -10.67 -0.70
N ILE A 666 -25.60 -11.10 0.53
CA ILE A 666 -24.77 -10.77 1.69
C ILE A 666 -23.32 -11.27 1.51
N GLU A 667 -23.13 -12.53 1.05
CA GLU A 667 -21.80 -13.07 0.78
C GLU A 667 -21.05 -12.24 -0.27
N GLN A 668 -21.70 -11.90 -1.39
CA GLN A 668 -21.12 -11.04 -2.42
C GLN A 668 -20.91 -9.59 -1.94
N PHE A 669 -21.81 -9.06 -1.12
CA PHE A 669 -21.68 -7.74 -0.51
C PHE A 669 -20.40 -7.63 0.30
N TRP A 670 -20.10 -8.58 1.17
CA TRP A 670 -18.88 -8.56 1.96
C TRP A 670 -17.62 -8.65 1.10
N VAL A 671 -17.65 -9.41 0.00
CA VAL A 671 -16.53 -9.50 -0.95
C VAL A 671 -16.27 -8.14 -1.60
N VAL A 672 -17.29 -7.46 -2.12
CA VAL A 672 -17.15 -6.13 -2.75
C VAL A 672 -16.83 -5.07 -1.70
N PHE A 673 -17.43 -5.16 -0.50
CA PHE A 673 -17.17 -4.24 0.59
C PHE A 673 -15.69 -4.30 1.05
N PHE A 674 -15.12 -5.49 1.21
CA PHE A 674 -13.71 -5.60 1.59
C PHE A 674 -12.78 -5.19 0.45
N LEU A 675 -13.15 -5.37 -0.80
CA LEU A 675 -12.42 -4.77 -1.91
C LEU A 675 -12.44 -3.24 -1.82
N PHE A 676 -13.61 -2.64 -1.62
CA PHE A 676 -13.79 -1.20 -1.44
C PHE A 676 -13.02 -0.65 -0.23
N PHE A 677 -13.18 -1.29 0.93
CA PHE A 677 -12.57 -0.86 2.18
C PHE A 677 -11.03 -0.92 2.13
N MET A 678 -10.49 -2.04 1.66
CA MET A 678 -9.04 -2.26 1.63
C MET A 678 -8.33 -1.34 0.63
N THR A 679 -8.94 -1.09 -0.53
CA THR A 679 -8.37 -0.20 -1.55
C THR A 679 -8.76 1.27 -1.40
N GLY A 680 -9.46 1.62 -0.33
CA GLY A 680 -9.88 2.97 0.03
C GLY A 680 -9.49 3.33 1.46
N ILE A 681 -10.38 3.09 2.41
CA ILE A 681 -10.22 3.51 3.81
C ILE A 681 -8.97 2.91 4.46
N ALA A 682 -8.63 1.65 4.18
CA ALA A 682 -7.41 1.03 4.71
C ALA A 682 -6.14 1.75 4.20
N ILE A 683 -6.16 2.28 2.97
CA ILE A 683 -5.05 3.10 2.44
C ILE A 683 -4.97 4.43 3.18
N VAL A 684 -6.10 5.10 3.47
CA VAL A 684 -6.13 6.32 4.29
C VAL A 684 -5.44 6.07 5.64
N LEU A 685 -5.81 4.96 6.31
CA LEU A 685 -5.24 4.57 7.59
C LEU A 685 -3.73 4.31 7.49
N TYR A 686 -3.28 3.60 6.46
CA TYR A 686 -1.88 3.21 6.26
C TYR A 686 -0.99 4.39 5.88
N LEU A 687 -1.43 5.23 4.96
CA LEU A 687 -0.62 6.37 4.50
C LEU A 687 -0.41 7.42 5.59
N ASN A 688 -1.36 7.57 6.51
CA ASN A 688 -1.30 8.55 7.60
C ASN A 688 -0.82 9.93 7.13
N GLN A 689 -1.43 10.45 6.06
CA GLN A 689 -0.95 11.64 5.35
C GLN A 689 -0.98 12.89 6.25
N PRO A 690 0.15 13.62 6.37
CA PRO A 690 0.16 14.94 6.95
C PRO A 690 -0.51 15.96 6.01
N PRO A 691 -0.89 17.16 6.50
CA PRO A 691 -1.48 18.20 5.66
C PRO A 691 -0.46 18.80 4.69
N ASN A 692 -0.93 19.65 3.78
CA ASN A 692 -0.10 20.32 2.75
C ASN A 692 0.62 19.33 1.83
N GLN A 693 -0.16 18.46 1.18
CA GLN A 693 0.38 17.54 0.18
C GLN A 693 0.73 18.29 -1.11
N PRO A 694 1.86 17.95 -1.78
CA PRO A 694 2.32 18.67 -2.96
C PRO A 694 1.36 18.51 -4.17
N ARG A 695 0.59 17.42 -4.23
CA ARG A 695 -0.41 17.15 -5.27
C ARG A 695 -1.63 16.43 -4.69
N GLU A 696 -2.74 16.42 -5.43
CA GLU A 696 -3.88 15.59 -5.13
C GLU A 696 -3.50 14.09 -5.18
N ARG A 697 -4.08 13.29 -4.30
CA ARG A 697 -3.72 11.87 -4.09
C ARG A 697 -4.84 10.90 -4.44
N ASP A 698 -5.80 11.33 -5.26
CA ASP A 698 -6.98 10.57 -5.65
C ASP A 698 -6.66 9.22 -6.32
N TYR A 699 -5.60 9.16 -7.11
CA TYR A 699 -5.11 7.95 -7.77
C TYR A 699 -4.82 6.79 -6.81
N ALA A 700 -4.43 7.08 -5.56
CA ALA A 700 -4.17 6.04 -4.56
C ALA A 700 -5.42 5.23 -4.21
N PHE A 701 -6.62 5.78 -4.44
CA PHE A 701 -7.91 5.21 -4.09
C PHE A 701 -8.68 4.64 -5.29
N ALA A 702 -8.10 4.61 -6.48
CA ALA A 702 -8.73 4.13 -7.71
C ALA A 702 -9.35 2.72 -7.57
N GLY A 703 -8.73 1.83 -6.78
CA GLY A 703 -9.27 0.51 -6.48
C GLY A 703 -10.62 0.54 -5.74
N SER A 704 -10.84 1.50 -4.83
CA SER A 704 -12.14 1.65 -4.16
C SER A 704 -13.21 2.21 -5.10
N PHE A 705 -12.83 3.08 -6.01
CA PHE A 705 -13.72 3.60 -7.04
C PHE A 705 -14.11 2.51 -8.05
N TYR A 706 -13.18 1.62 -8.40
CA TYR A 706 -13.47 0.38 -9.12
C TYR A 706 -14.50 -0.50 -8.40
N ALA A 707 -14.34 -0.71 -7.09
CA ALA A 707 -15.28 -1.49 -6.30
C ALA A 707 -16.66 -0.82 -6.24
N PHE A 708 -16.72 0.52 -6.11
CA PHE A 708 -17.99 1.25 -6.12
C PHE A 708 -18.70 1.17 -7.48
N ALA A 709 -17.96 1.15 -8.58
CA ALA A 709 -18.51 0.96 -9.92
C ALA A 709 -19.21 -0.40 -10.10
N ILE A 710 -18.80 -1.42 -9.35
CA ILE A 710 -19.54 -2.70 -9.28
C ILE A 710 -20.94 -2.45 -8.74
N TRP A 711 -21.08 -1.66 -7.67
CA TRP A 711 -22.39 -1.30 -7.11
C TRP A 711 -23.21 -0.42 -8.05
N ILE A 712 -22.58 0.47 -8.83
CA ILE A 712 -23.30 1.23 -9.89
C ILE A 712 -23.95 0.26 -10.87
N GLY A 713 -23.21 -0.74 -11.35
CA GLY A 713 -23.74 -1.77 -12.23
C GLY A 713 -24.87 -2.59 -11.57
N LEU A 714 -24.71 -2.98 -10.31
CA LEU A 714 -25.74 -3.66 -9.52
C LEU A 714 -26.99 -2.79 -9.34
N GLY A 715 -26.83 -1.47 -9.24
CA GLY A 715 -27.93 -0.50 -9.14
C GLY A 715 -28.83 -0.51 -10.37
N VAL A 716 -28.27 -0.72 -11.56
CA VAL A 716 -29.06 -0.87 -12.79
C VAL A 716 -29.98 -2.09 -12.71
N ALA A 717 -29.45 -3.22 -12.24
CA ALA A 717 -30.25 -4.43 -12.05
C ALA A 717 -31.33 -4.25 -10.94
N ALA A 718 -30.98 -3.53 -9.88
CA ALA A 718 -31.94 -3.19 -8.82
C ALA A 718 -33.08 -2.32 -9.36
N LEU A 719 -32.76 -1.26 -10.09
CA LEU A 719 -33.73 -0.37 -10.73
C LEU A 719 -34.65 -1.14 -11.70
N TRP A 720 -34.06 -2.00 -12.54
CA TRP A 720 -34.82 -2.86 -13.42
C TRP A 720 -35.82 -3.75 -12.64
N ARG A 721 -35.42 -4.36 -11.54
CA ARG A 721 -36.32 -5.19 -10.71
C ARG A 721 -37.44 -4.38 -10.10
N ILE A 722 -37.19 -3.16 -9.62
CA ILE A 722 -38.19 -2.25 -9.09
C ILE A 722 -39.23 -1.93 -10.20
N MET A 723 -38.77 -1.55 -11.38
CA MET A 723 -39.65 -1.26 -12.52
C MET A 723 -40.51 -2.46 -12.92
N MET A 724 -39.92 -3.66 -12.97
CA MET A 724 -40.68 -4.89 -13.30
C MET A 724 -41.73 -5.23 -12.24
N HIS A 725 -41.44 -4.95 -10.96
CA HIS A 725 -42.40 -5.12 -9.89
C HIS A 725 -43.60 -4.17 -10.05
N PHE A 726 -43.35 -2.89 -10.35
CA PHE A 726 -44.41 -1.91 -10.61
C PHE A 726 -45.29 -2.28 -11.81
N VAL A 727 -44.70 -2.72 -12.92
CA VAL A 727 -45.45 -3.17 -14.10
C VAL A 727 -46.29 -4.40 -13.77
N ALA A 728 -45.76 -5.35 -12.98
CA ALA A 728 -46.50 -6.55 -12.60
C ALA A 728 -47.66 -6.25 -11.65
N SER A 729 -47.51 -5.32 -10.68
CA SER A 729 -48.55 -4.95 -9.76
C SER A 729 -49.72 -4.24 -10.51
N ARG A 730 -49.40 -3.26 -11.38
CA ARG A 730 -50.43 -2.60 -12.21
C ARG A 730 -51.22 -3.56 -13.11
N ARG A 731 -50.56 -4.59 -13.67
CA ARG A 731 -51.23 -5.64 -14.45
C ARG A 731 -52.18 -6.51 -13.61
N LYS A 732 -51.86 -6.71 -12.32
CA LYS A 732 -52.80 -7.42 -11.41
C LYS A 732 -53.99 -6.57 -11.03
N ASP A 733 -53.77 -5.27 -10.80
CA ASP A 733 -54.86 -4.35 -10.47
C ASP A 733 -55.84 -4.18 -11.65
N VAL A 734 -55.34 -4.12 -12.89
CA VAL A 734 -56.18 -4.08 -14.10
C VAL A 734 -56.96 -5.39 -14.29
N LYS A 735 -56.35 -6.58 -14.02
CA LYS A 735 -57.06 -7.87 -14.07
C LYS A 735 -58.00 -8.11 -12.91
N ALA A 736 -57.90 -7.36 -11.82
CA ALA A 736 -58.85 -7.42 -10.70
C ALA A 736 -59.98 -6.39 -10.85
N ALA A 737 -59.86 -5.44 -11.79
CA ALA A 737 -60.86 -4.44 -12.10
C ALA A 737 -61.75 -4.82 -13.31
N ASP A 738 -61.30 -5.77 -14.16
CA ASP A 738 -62.10 -6.47 -15.17
C ASP A 738 -62.78 -7.72 -14.56
#